data_8cbb63cb4d9567e22bfaf7b24b568f98
#
_entry.id   8cbb63cb4d9567e22bfaf7b24b568f98
#
_cell.length_a   1.000
_cell.length_b   1.000
_cell.length_c   1.000
_cell.angle_alpha   90.00
_cell.angle_beta   90.00
_cell.angle_gamma   90.00
#
_symmetry.space_group_name_H-M   'P 1'
#
loop_
_entity.id
_entity.type
_entity.pdbx_description
1 polymer ?
#
loop_
_entity_poly.entity_id
_entity_poly.type
_entity_poly.pdbx_seq_one_letter_code
_entity_poly.pdbx_strand_id
1 'polypeptide(L)'
;MQIQNEALFRHSLSEGINLFLGAGFSVLAEGDNKKLPVGDDLKLELLDHFKRKKPSALNLAQLCQILSSTNKDELVNFFKARFTVTKFSPSYNELEKANIKAIFTTNIDDLVFNIFKDSYKYYINDIQLRGPVISGSNAIDYVALHGSVAYPDADFAFSPIEIASSFERDKDKWFGYIGRIQTTPTLYWGYRVEDAGVLQALAKESTRGRKKADAWIVLRKNDEEAIEYYSSLGFQIIISETEELLKYIGANTAASTLTQNNYTLGNIFREYQIPQLATVPVRSLTEFFLGAEPTWYDIYSGKLHETAHFAAAKNSILGSKHVVLIGGPVTGKSTLLKQLAIGLTGLGTSFYINEITPEKAKLLVRDIDNKNSKVLAFIDNAADASEAIQILIKSKNIKIVATERDYIFDSVSHRFPTRSFKLLDVSGLSEIDTQAVQNSIPNDVKRKLFSQSDDQLASGAEPTFFDVITATITENSLADRFINAIKSMKLSMPAEHDVLLMACYLHACRVPTSVDIASAFVRNFNLSAMEAFNILESMGSLLSPYEGTLADSEQAFYVPRSRAVAEVVMSRVPAHDLRRMLEMFHSEVSPTKISRYDIFRRAAYDARTIGRAFPKWEDGLGFYDVAFRRDPTHSLKQQGALYLSQKKNYELAFSWIDEARGMTGHNNPTIRNSYAVILFAANYDKMATPEVLATLDESMEILQKCYDDDYRKVYHAKIFAEQAIKYSRKFPDSKKLTTYLDKGESWLDAELKNRPGDRWMRNLLRQIKKLNR
;
A
#
# COMPACT_ATOMS: atom_id res chain seq x y z
N MET A 1 23.17 -15.96 -34.88
CA MET A 1 23.32 -15.35 -33.57
C MET A 1 24.79 -15.35 -33.15
N GLN A 2 25.26 -14.26 -32.52
CA GLN A 2 26.60 -14.16 -31.92
C GLN A 2 26.45 -13.48 -30.56
N ILE A 3 27.13 -14.01 -29.53
CA ILE A 3 27.04 -13.47 -28.17
C ILE A 3 28.46 -13.29 -27.61
N GLN A 4 28.81 -12.06 -27.26
CA GLN A 4 30.07 -11.79 -26.55
C GLN A 4 29.96 -12.26 -25.11
N ASN A 5 31.01 -12.95 -24.59
CA ASN A 5 31.05 -13.55 -23.28
C ASN A 5 29.83 -14.48 -22.97
N GLU A 6 29.51 -15.35 -23.93
CA GLU A 6 28.34 -16.23 -23.88
C GLU A 6 28.24 -17.06 -22.59
N ALA A 7 29.34 -17.57 -22.05
CA ALA A 7 29.33 -18.34 -20.81
C ALA A 7 28.85 -17.51 -19.62
N LEU A 8 29.29 -16.24 -19.55
CA LEU A 8 28.86 -15.30 -18.51
C LEU A 8 27.38 -14.91 -18.69
N PHE A 9 26.92 -14.74 -19.94
CA PHE A 9 25.53 -14.47 -20.26
C PHE A 9 24.63 -15.62 -19.79
N ARG A 10 24.99 -16.88 -20.10
CA ARG A 10 24.25 -18.07 -19.62
C ARG A 10 24.22 -18.16 -18.10
N HIS A 11 25.34 -17.89 -17.43
CA HIS A 11 25.38 -17.84 -15.98
C HIS A 11 24.42 -16.77 -15.41
N SER A 12 24.43 -15.58 -15.99
CA SER A 12 23.52 -14.49 -15.59
C SER A 12 22.03 -14.83 -15.79
N LEU A 13 21.69 -15.54 -16.88
CA LEU A 13 20.32 -16.03 -17.12
C LEU A 13 19.84 -17.00 -16.02
N SER A 14 20.76 -17.73 -15.41
CA SER A 14 20.46 -18.73 -14.36
C SER A 14 20.45 -18.11 -12.96
N GLU A 15 21.42 -17.27 -12.63
CA GLU A 15 21.58 -16.69 -11.29
C GLU A 15 20.73 -15.43 -11.07
N GLY A 16 20.54 -14.62 -12.12
CA GLY A 16 19.70 -13.44 -12.07
C GLY A 16 20.11 -12.36 -13.06
N ILE A 17 19.16 -11.91 -13.84
CA ILE A 17 19.37 -10.89 -14.86
C ILE A 17 18.22 -9.88 -14.86
N ASN A 18 18.53 -8.60 -15.11
CA ASN A 18 17.53 -7.60 -15.44
C ASN A 18 17.32 -7.50 -16.95
N LEU A 19 16.11 -7.16 -17.37
CA LEU A 19 15.80 -6.82 -18.74
C LEU A 19 15.54 -5.32 -18.84
N PHE A 20 16.16 -4.65 -19.81
CA PHE A 20 15.85 -3.30 -20.20
C PHE A 20 15.26 -3.31 -21.62
N LEU A 21 13.95 -3.07 -21.73
CA LEU A 21 13.19 -3.32 -22.94
C LEU A 21 12.86 -2.01 -23.68
N GLY A 22 13.04 -2.02 -24.99
CA GLY A 22 12.58 -0.98 -25.89
C GLY A 22 11.74 -1.55 -27.02
N ALA A 23 11.28 -0.71 -27.97
CA ALA A 23 10.32 -1.05 -29.02
C ALA A 23 10.73 -2.28 -29.85
N GLY A 24 12.02 -2.53 -30.03
CA GLY A 24 12.53 -3.71 -30.75
C GLY A 24 12.27 -5.04 -30.05
N PHE A 25 11.98 -5.05 -28.73
CA PHE A 25 11.55 -6.24 -28.03
C PHE A 25 10.15 -6.67 -28.45
N SER A 26 9.21 -5.74 -28.62
CA SER A 26 7.78 -6.02 -28.83
C SER A 26 7.41 -6.32 -30.31
N VAL A 27 8.37 -6.48 -31.21
CA VAL A 27 8.15 -6.64 -32.67
C VAL A 27 7.38 -7.91 -33.08
N LEU A 28 7.29 -8.91 -32.18
CA LEU A 28 6.55 -10.16 -32.41
C LEU A 28 5.17 -10.11 -31.72
N ALA A 29 4.70 -8.93 -31.32
CA ALA A 29 3.37 -8.69 -30.76
C ALA A 29 2.52 -7.81 -31.67
N GLU A 30 1.20 -7.93 -31.53
CA GLU A 30 0.19 -7.23 -32.33
C GLU A 30 -0.76 -6.47 -31.38
N GLY A 31 -1.09 -5.23 -31.77
CA GLY A 31 -2.16 -4.41 -31.20
C GLY A 31 -2.98 -3.81 -32.32
N ASP A 32 -4.30 -3.71 -32.17
CA ASP A 32 -5.22 -3.27 -33.22
C ASP A 32 -5.04 -4.03 -34.55
N ASN A 33 -4.87 -5.36 -34.47
CA ASN A 33 -4.65 -6.27 -35.61
C ASN A 33 -3.43 -5.96 -36.52
N LYS A 34 -2.47 -5.19 -35.99
CA LYS A 34 -1.20 -4.86 -36.65
C LYS A 34 -0.04 -5.11 -35.71
N LYS A 35 1.16 -5.39 -36.27
CA LYS A 35 2.38 -5.47 -35.47
C LYS A 35 2.60 -4.17 -34.70
N LEU A 36 3.07 -4.26 -33.45
CA LEU A 36 3.40 -3.07 -32.68
C LEU A 36 4.46 -2.22 -33.42
N PRO A 37 4.25 -0.90 -33.53
CA PRO A 37 5.15 -0.04 -34.32
C PRO A 37 6.46 0.21 -33.56
N VAL A 38 7.55 0.26 -34.27
CA VAL A 38 8.80 0.87 -33.79
C VAL A 38 8.80 2.39 -34.08
N GLY A 39 9.76 3.13 -33.51
CA GLY A 39 9.71 4.58 -33.44
C GLY A 39 9.38 5.31 -34.77
N ASP A 40 10.00 4.91 -35.87
CA ASP A 40 9.74 5.54 -37.18
C ASP A 40 8.36 5.18 -37.76
N ASP A 41 7.93 3.94 -37.58
CA ASP A 41 6.58 3.48 -37.96
C ASP A 41 5.51 4.20 -37.15
N LEU A 42 5.71 4.33 -35.83
CA LEU A 42 4.80 5.07 -34.95
C LEU A 42 4.67 6.54 -35.39
N LYS A 43 5.79 7.19 -35.77
CA LYS A 43 5.77 8.55 -36.29
C LYS A 43 4.89 8.66 -37.54
N LEU A 44 5.01 7.71 -38.47
CA LEU A 44 4.19 7.69 -39.67
C LEU A 44 2.71 7.47 -39.36
N GLU A 45 2.39 6.53 -38.45
CA GLU A 45 1.01 6.30 -38.04
C GLU A 45 0.38 7.54 -37.37
N LEU A 46 1.12 8.25 -36.50
CA LEU A 46 0.66 9.50 -35.89
C LEU A 46 0.43 10.61 -36.95
N LEU A 47 1.33 10.77 -37.92
CA LEU A 47 1.14 11.74 -38.98
C LEU A 47 -0.12 11.45 -39.81
N ASP A 48 -0.43 10.18 -40.09
CA ASP A 48 -1.65 9.77 -40.76
C ASP A 48 -2.90 10.01 -39.93
N HIS A 49 -2.91 9.55 -38.68
CA HIS A 49 -4.05 9.68 -37.79
C HIS A 49 -4.46 11.14 -37.56
N PHE A 50 -3.47 12.01 -37.31
CA PHE A 50 -3.69 13.45 -37.10
C PHE A 50 -3.66 14.27 -38.39
N LYS A 51 -3.70 13.65 -39.57
CA LYS A 51 -3.74 14.29 -40.91
C LYS A 51 -2.68 15.36 -41.11
N ARG A 52 -1.45 15.09 -40.65
CA ARG A 52 -0.32 16.01 -40.79
C ARG A 52 0.49 15.76 -42.08
N LYS A 53 1.20 16.82 -42.54
CA LYS A 53 2.02 16.73 -43.77
C LYS A 53 3.15 15.71 -43.64
N LYS A 54 3.37 14.95 -44.71
CA LYS A 54 4.50 14.04 -44.92
C LYS A 54 5.34 14.51 -46.11
N PRO A 55 6.69 14.41 -46.06
CA PRO A 55 7.51 14.04 -44.92
C PRO A 55 7.53 15.14 -43.87
N SER A 56 7.75 14.76 -42.58
CA SER A 56 7.91 15.69 -41.46
C SER A 56 9.36 15.71 -40.98
N ALA A 57 9.93 16.91 -40.83
CA ALA A 57 11.27 17.11 -40.26
C ALA A 57 11.32 16.86 -38.73
N LEU A 58 10.17 16.78 -38.08
CA LEU A 58 10.09 16.55 -36.64
C LEU A 58 10.48 15.10 -36.30
N ASN A 59 11.21 14.89 -35.22
CA ASN A 59 11.36 13.56 -34.67
C ASN A 59 10.09 13.13 -33.88
N LEU A 60 10.00 11.86 -33.47
CA LEU A 60 8.82 11.33 -32.78
C LEU A 60 8.49 12.11 -31.49
N ALA A 61 9.49 12.41 -30.65
CA ALA A 61 9.32 13.13 -29.41
C ALA A 61 8.79 14.56 -29.62
N GLN A 62 9.30 15.26 -30.65
CA GLN A 62 8.82 16.60 -31.02
C GLN A 62 7.37 16.56 -31.54
N LEU A 63 7.02 15.53 -32.33
CA LEU A 63 5.66 15.34 -32.80
C LEU A 63 4.71 15.08 -31.63
N CYS A 64 5.08 14.20 -30.72
CA CYS A 64 4.30 13.93 -29.51
C CYS A 64 4.12 15.18 -28.63
N GLN A 65 5.17 16.02 -28.48
CA GLN A 65 5.07 17.29 -27.74
C GLN A 65 3.98 18.21 -28.31
N ILE A 66 3.93 18.33 -29.64
CA ILE A 66 2.92 19.17 -30.32
C ILE A 66 1.52 18.55 -30.12
N LEU A 67 1.40 17.24 -30.29
CA LEU A 67 0.11 16.54 -30.12
C LEU A 67 -0.39 16.56 -28.68
N SER A 68 0.48 16.39 -27.72
CA SER A 68 0.14 16.52 -26.28
C SER A 68 -0.41 17.90 -25.92
N SER A 69 0.12 18.96 -26.57
CA SER A 69 -0.35 20.32 -26.32
C SER A 69 -1.65 20.69 -27.04
N THR A 70 -2.00 20.00 -28.12
CA THR A 70 -3.15 20.36 -28.99
C THR A 70 -4.29 19.33 -28.94
N ASN A 71 -3.99 18.06 -28.75
CA ASN A 71 -4.91 16.92 -28.89
C ASN A 71 -4.62 15.82 -27.86
N LYS A 72 -4.40 16.17 -26.59
CA LYS A 72 -3.92 15.22 -25.57
C LYS A 72 -4.82 13.99 -25.44
N ASP A 73 -6.12 14.17 -25.30
CA ASP A 73 -7.06 13.05 -25.07
C ASP A 73 -7.13 12.10 -26.28
N GLU A 74 -7.11 12.65 -27.49
CA GLU A 74 -7.10 11.85 -28.71
C GLU A 74 -5.79 11.05 -28.85
N LEU A 75 -4.66 11.67 -28.49
CA LEU A 75 -3.36 11.01 -28.49
C LEU A 75 -3.30 9.86 -27.49
N VAL A 76 -3.82 10.07 -26.27
CA VAL A 76 -3.91 9.03 -25.24
C VAL A 76 -4.81 7.87 -25.71
N ASN A 77 -5.95 8.19 -26.32
CA ASN A 77 -6.87 7.17 -26.86
C ASN A 77 -6.23 6.37 -28.00
N PHE A 78 -5.50 7.06 -28.90
CA PHE A 78 -4.73 6.42 -29.97
C PHE A 78 -3.70 5.43 -29.38
N PHE A 79 -2.91 5.85 -28.39
CA PHE A 79 -1.93 4.98 -27.74
C PHE A 79 -2.58 3.78 -27.05
N LYS A 80 -3.65 4.00 -26.30
CA LYS A 80 -4.38 2.90 -25.66
C LYS A 80 -4.88 1.87 -26.67
N ALA A 81 -5.50 2.31 -27.74
CA ALA A 81 -5.99 1.41 -28.79
C ALA A 81 -4.86 0.64 -29.48
N ARG A 82 -3.76 1.36 -29.79
CA ARG A 82 -2.69 0.84 -30.65
C ARG A 82 -1.69 -0.06 -29.92
N PHE A 83 -1.46 0.17 -28.62
CA PHE A 83 -0.45 -0.53 -27.82
C PHE A 83 -1.03 -1.55 -26.83
N THR A 84 -2.35 -1.69 -26.74
CA THR A 84 -2.95 -2.83 -26.04
C THR A 84 -2.73 -4.10 -26.84
N VAL A 85 -1.97 -5.04 -26.29
CA VAL A 85 -1.58 -6.27 -27.00
C VAL A 85 -2.76 -7.21 -27.07
N THR A 86 -3.10 -7.61 -28.29
CA THR A 86 -4.19 -8.58 -28.59
C THR A 86 -3.63 -9.96 -28.91
N LYS A 87 -2.40 -10.04 -29.46
CA LYS A 87 -1.73 -11.28 -29.82
C LYS A 87 -0.23 -11.13 -29.75
N PHE A 88 0.48 -12.20 -29.41
CA PHE A 88 1.95 -12.23 -29.41
C PHE A 88 2.49 -13.63 -29.72
N SER A 89 3.77 -13.72 -30.14
CA SER A 89 4.43 -14.99 -30.42
C SER A 89 4.58 -15.84 -29.16
N PRO A 90 4.24 -17.13 -29.21
CA PRO A 90 4.49 -18.06 -28.11
C PRO A 90 5.97 -18.16 -27.68
N SER A 91 6.90 -17.75 -28.55
CA SER A 91 8.33 -17.72 -28.21
C SER A 91 8.65 -16.84 -27.02
N TYR A 92 7.83 -15.82 -26.70
CA TYR A 92 8.02 -15.02 -25.48
C TYR A 92 7.89 -15.82 -24.18
N ASN A 93 7.16 -16.92 -24.19
CA ASN A 93 7.02 -17.79 -23.00
C ASN A 93 8.35 -18.44 -22.58
N GLU A 94 9.35 -18.46 -23.47
CA GLU A 94 10.70 -18.95 -23.15
C GLU A 94 11.39 -18.09 -22.06
N LEU A 95 10.96 -16.84 -21.87
CA LEU A 95 11.46 -15.95 -20.80
C LEU A 95 11.19 -16.49 -19.38
N GLU A 96 10.14 -17.32 -19.20
CA GLU A 96 9.88 -17.92 -17.90
C GLU A 96 11.01 -18.85 -17.40
N LYS A 97 11.85 -19.33 -18.31
CA LYS A 97 12.95 -20.21 -17.95
C LYS A 97 14.12 -19.46 -17.33
N ALA A 98 14.32 -18.17 -17.69
CA ALA A 98 15.38 -17.33 -17.12
C ALA A 98 15.04 -16.86 -15.69
N ASN A 99 16.07 -16.55 -14.91
CA ASN A 99 15.92 -15.95 -13.59
C ASN A 99 15.86 -14.41 -13.69
N ILE A 100 14.71 -13.89 -14.07
CA ILE A 100 14.50 -12.44 -14.26
C ILE A 100 14.23 -11.80 -12.90
N LYS A 101 15.05 -10.79 -12.55
CA LYS A 101 14.91 -10.02 -11.29
C LYS A 101 14.07 -8.77 -11.46
N ALA A 102 14.33 -8.01 -12.52
CA ALA A 102 13.58 -6.81 -12.82
C ALA A 102 13.42 -6.60 -14.34
N ILE A 103 12.35 -5.91 -14.72
CA ILE A 103 12.11 -5.45 -16.10
C ILE A 103 11.93 -3.95 -16.07
N PHE A 104 12.82 -3.24 -16.74
CA PHE A 104 12.71 -1.82 -17.03
C PHE A 104 12.28 -1.66 -18.48
N THR A 105 11.35 -0.76 -18.75
CA THR A 105 10.90 -0.57 -20.12
C THR A 105 10.59 0.89 -20.46
N THR A 106 10.97 1.30 -21.67
CA THR A 106 10.48 2.53 -22.30
C THR A 106 9.24 2.29 -23.16
N ASN A 107 8.85 1.03 -23.33
CA ASN A 107 7.64 0.68 -24.05
C ASN A 107 6.41 0.99 -23.21
N ILE A 108 5.36 1.44 -23.88
CA ILE A 108 4.06 1.71 -23.24
C ILE A 108 3.07 0.55 -23.41
N ASP A 109 3.41 -0.47 -24.20
CA ASP A 109 2.56 -1.66 -24.38
C ASP A 109 2.44 -2.50 -23.12
N ASP A 110 1.42 -3.35 -23.04
CA ASP A 110 1.16 -4.27 -21.95
C ASP A 110 1.67 -5.71 -22.21
N LEU A 111 2.60 -5.87 -23.15
CA LEU A 111 3.13 -7.18 -23.56
C LEU A 111 3.71 -7.97 -22.38
N VAL A 112 4.50 -7.32 -21.52
CA VAL A 112 5.11 -7.97 -20.35
C VAL A 112 4.05 -8.56 -19.45
N PHE A 113 2.97 -7.83 -19.16
CA PHE A 113 1.86 -8.34 -18.36
C PHE A 113 1.18 -9.54 -19.02
N ASN A 114 1.03 -9.51 -20.36
CA ASN A 114 0.42 -10.61 -21.12
C ASN A 114 1.32 -11.86 -21.15
N ILE A 115 2.65 -11.72 -21.27
CA ILE A 115 3.61 -12.84 -21.26
C ILE A 115 3.51 -13.59 -19.92
N PHE A 116 3.53 -12.86 -18.80
CA PHE A 116 3.55 -13.47 -17.46
C PHE A 116 2.15 -13.67 -16.86
N LYS A 117 1.09 -13.34 -17.59
CA LYS A 117 -0.31 -13.46 -17.11
C LYS A 117 -0.65 -14.87 -16.65
N ASP A 118 -0.17 -15.88 -17.37
CA ASP A 118 -0.45 -17.29 -17.11
C ASP A 118 0.78 -18.05 -16.56
N SER A 119 1.82 -17.34 -16.17
CA SER A 119 3.01 -17.92 -15.56
C SER A 119 2.68 -18.62 -14.24
N TYR A 120 3.28 -19.79 -14.04
CA TYR A 120 3.28 -20.52 -12.77
C TYR A 120 4.47 -20.19 -11.89
N LYS A 121 5.49 -19.56 -12.45
CA LYS A 121 6.75 -19.26 -11.77
C LYS A 121 6.81 -17.83 -11.27
N TYR A 122 6.31 -16.88 -12.09
CA TYR A 122 6.48 -15.47 -11.84
C TYR A 122 5.16 -14.70 -11.75
N TYR A 123 5.19 -13.61 -11.03
CA TYR A 123 4.21 -12.55 -11.10
C TYR A 123 4.92 -11.19 -11.24
N ILE A 124 4.29 -10.27 -11.94
CA ILE A 124 4.81 -8.91 -12.13
C ILE A 124 4.54 -8.10 -10.86
N ASN A 125 5.60 -7.56 -10.27
CA ASN A 125 5.55 -6.61 -9.16
C ASN A 125 5.74 -5.20 -9.71
N ASP A 126 4.64 -4.50 -9.98
CA ASP A 126 4.68 -3.15 -10.52
C ASP A 126 5.04 -2.15 -9.41
N ILE A 127 6.32 -1.79 -9.35
CA ILE A 127 6.84 -0.91 -8.32
C ILE A 127 6.50 0.57 -8.53
N GLN A 128 6.08 0.99 -9.72
CA GLN A 128 5.58 2.34 -9.95
C GLN A 128 4.16 2.51 -9.43
N LEU A 129 3.32 1.50 -9.64
CA LEU A 129 1.93 1.53 -9.22
C LEU A 129 1.78 1.30 -7.72
N ARG A 130 2.59 0.40 -7.14
CA ARG A 130 2.42 -0.09 -5.76
C ARG A 130 3.53 0.33 -4.80
N GLY A 131 4.58 0.98 -5.29
CA GLY A 131 5.81 1.16 -4.54
C GLY A 131 6.66 -0.13 -4.50
N PRO A 132 7.89 -0.08 -4.00
CA PRO A 132 8.75 -1.24 -3.88
C PRO A 132 8.18 -2.22 -2.85
N VAL A 133 7.38 -3.16 -3.31
CA VAL A 133 6.96 -4.32 -2.51
C VAL A 133 8.03 -5.37 -2.71
N ILE A 134 8.77 -5.68 -1.67
CA ILE A 134 9.73 -6.77 -1.71
C ILE A 134 8.94 -8.04 -1.56
N SER A 135 8.80 -8.72 -2.65
CA SER A 135 8.12 -10.00 -2.72
C SER A 135 9.13 -11.04 -3.16
N GLY A 136 9.13 -12.20 -2.53
CA GLY A 136 10.10 -13.28 -2.65
C GLY A 136 10.56 -13.65 -4.07
N SER A 137 11.28 -14.75 -4.19
CA SER A 137 11.99 -15.22 -5.40
C SER A 137 11.17 -15.31 -6.70
N ASN A 138 9.84 -15.18 -6.60
CA ASN A 138 8.90 -15.31 -7.72
C ASN A 138 8.41 -13.97 -8.27
N ALA A 139 8.85 -12.84 -7.72
CA ALA A 139 8.49 -11.51 -8.20
C ALA A 139 9.46 -11.04 -9.28
N ILE A 140 8.93 -10.45 -10.33
CA ILE A 140 9.69 -9.64 -11.28
C ILE A 140 9.32 -8.18 -11.02
N ASP A 141 10.26 -7.38 -10.55
CA ASP A 141 10.04 -5.95 -10.39
C ASP A 141 9.87 -5.29 -11.76
N TYR A 142 8.81 -4.52 -11.93
CA TYR A 142 8.48 -3.89 -13.21
C TYR A 142 8.48 -2.36 -13.09
N VAL A 143 9.14 -1.70 -14.03
CA VAL A 143 9.23 -0.24 -14.12
C VAL A 143 8.98 0.22 -15.54
N ALA A 144 7.83 0.85 -15.81
CA ALA A 144 7.51 1.47 -17.07
C ALA A 144 7.94 2.94 -17.06
N LEU A 145 9.11 3.23 -17.61
CA LEU A 145 9.73 4.56 -17.55
C LEU A 145 8.92 5.65 -18.29
N HIS A 146 8.20 5.27 -19.33
CA HIS A 146 7.36 6.18 -20.14
C HIS A 146 5.84 5.98 -19.90
N GLY A 147 5.45 5.25 -18.84
CA GLY A 147 4.07 4.89 -18.59
C GLY A 147 3.66 3.58 -19.26
N SER A 148 2.41 3.16 -19.10
CA SER A 148 1.88 1.92 -19.70
C SER A 148 0.38 2.05 -20.01
N VAL A 149 -0.06 1.45 -21.11
CA VAL A 149 -1.49 1.32 -21.46
C VAL A 149 -2.26 0.45 -20.47
N ALA A 150 -1.55 -0.35 -19.68
CA ALA A 150 -2.15 -1.14 -18.59
C ALA A 150 -2.64 -0.29 -17.41
N TYR A 151 -2.22 0.99 -17.33
CA TYR A 151 -2.62 1.86 -16.22
C TYR A 151 -3.95 2.56 -16.52
N PRO A 152 -4.87 2.65 -15.53
CA PRO A 152 -6.16 3.33 -15.70
C PRO A 152 -5.99 4.80 -16.12
N ASP A 153 -5.09 5.51 -15.43
CA ASP A 153 -4.77 6.92 -15.64
C ASP A 153 -3.44 7.03 -16.38
N ALA A 154 -3.41 6.50 -17.61
CA ALA A 154 -2.19 6.45 -18.42
C ALA A 154 -1.67 7.86 -18.72
N ASP A 155 -0.69 8.30 -17.94
CA ASP A 155 0.10 9.50 -18.24
C ASP A 155 1.38 9.05 -18.95
N PHE A 156 1.42 9.29 -20.26
CA PHE A 156 2.53 8.87 -21.09
C PHE A 156 3.57 9.99 -21.21
N ALA A 157 4.84 9.66 -20.98
CA ALA A 157 5.96 10.59 -21.13
C ALA A 157 6.68 10.35 -22.49
N PHE A 158 6.22 10.99 -23.54
CA PHE A 158 6.83 10.89 -24.87
C PHE A 158 7.58 12.15 -25.29
N SER A 159 7.21 13.30 -24.74
CA SER A 159 7.89 14.54 -25.09
C SER A 159 9.18 14.70 -24.29
N PRO A 160 10.19 15.41 -24.84
CA PRO A 160 11.42 15.71 -24.09
C PRO A 160 11.16 16.43 -22.77
N ILE A 161 10.12 17.29 -22.73
CA ILE A 161 9.73 18.04 -21.54
C ILE A 161 9.08 17.12 -20.50
N GLU A 162 8.19 16.23 -20.93
CA GLU A 162 7.53 15.26 -20.03
C GLU A 162 8.55 14.28 -19.43
N ILE A 163 9.47 13.75 -20.25
CA ILE A 163 10.56 12.88 -19.80
C ILE A 163 11.47 13.62 -18.82
N ALA A 164 11.92 14.85 -19.15
CA ALA A 164 12.75 15.64 -18.27
C ALA A 164 12.03 16.03 -16.98
N SER A 165 10.77 16.43 -17.07
CA SER A 165 9.97 16.80 -15.89
C SER A 165 9.63 15.61 -15.00
N SER A 166 9.42 14.42 -15.55
CA SER A 166 9.26 13.20 -14.75
C SER A 166 10.54 12.85 -13.99
N PHE A 167 11.69 13.12 -14.60
CA PHE A 167 13.01 12.93 -14.01
C PHE A 167 13.32 13.95 -12.91
N GLU A 168 12.91 15.22 -13.10
CA GLU A 168 13.12 16.29 -12.11
C GLU A 168 12.18 16.20 -10.90
N ARG A 169 10.94 15.74 -11.10
CA ARG A 169 9.94 15.63 -10.04
C ARG A 169 10.38 14.70 -8.91
N ASP A 170 11.11 13.64 -9.24
CA ASP A 170 11.61 12.70 -8.24
C ASP A 170 12.95 12.09 -8.71
N LYS A 171 14.04 12.86 -8.58
CA LYS A 171 15.39 12.40 -8.93
C LYS A 171 15.77 11.13 -8.15
N ASP A 172 15.35 11.03 -6.89
CA ASP A 172 15.65 9.87 -6.05
C ASP A 172 14.91 8.62 -6.52
N LYS A 173 13.71 8.78 -7.08
CA LYS A 173 12.95 7.69 -7.69
C LYS A 173 13.72 7.06 -8.83
N TRP A 174 14.15 7.88 -9.79
CA TRP A 174 14.93 7.41 -10.92
C TRP A 174 16.27 6.80 -10.50
N PHE A 175 17.00 7.44 -9.59
CA PHE A 175 18.27 6.90 -9.10
C PHE A 175 18.09 5.60 -8.29
N GLY A 176 16.99 5.45 -7.57
CA GLY A 176 16.64 4.21 -6.87
C GLY A 176 16.42 3.05 -7.84
N TYR A 177 15.67 3.26 -8.92
CA TYR A 177 15.45 2.25 -9.95
C TYR A 177 16.72 1.89 -10.71
N ILE A 178 17.50 2.89 -11.09
CA ILE A 178 18.73 2.72 -11.86
C ILE A 178 19.85 2.12 -11.03
N GLY A 179 19.88 2.33 -9.72
CA GLY A 179 20.81 1.66 -8.83
C GLY A 179 20.73 0.14 -8.93
N ARG A 180 19.55 -0.42 -9.17
CA ARG A 180 19.35 -1.86 -9.40
C ARG A 180 19.97 -2.34 -10.71
N ILE A 181 19.94 -1.52 -11.77
CA ILE A 181 20.59 -1.83 -13.05
C ILE A 181 22.12 -1.90 -12.88
N GLN A 182 22.70 -1.10 -12.01
CA GLN A 182 24.14 -1.05 -11.79
C GLN A 182 24.68 -2.25 -11.00
N THR A 183 23.84 -2.90 -10.19
CA THR A 183 24.25 -3.99 -9.28
C THR A 183 23.94 -5.39 -9.81
N THR A 184 23.06 -5.52 -10.81
CA THR A 184 22.63 -6.81 -11.38
C THR A 184 22.93 -6.83 -12.88
N PRO A 185 23.43 -7.96 -13.43
CA PRO A 185 23.62 -8.09 -14.88
C PRO A 185 22.36 -7.71 -15.65
N THR A 186 22.51 -6.92 -16.74
CA THR A 186 21.35 -6.36 -17.44
C THR A 186 21.45 -6.60 -18.95
N LEU A 187 20.36 -7.08 -19.55
CA LEU A 187 20.18 -7.26 -20.98
C LEU A 187 19.35 -6.10 -21.56
N TYR A 188 19.95 -5.25 -22.39
CA TYR A 188 19.28 -4.19 -23.12
C TYR A 188 18.78 -4.75 -24.46
N TRP A 189 17.46 -4.79 -24.63
CA TRP A 189 16.83 -5.46 -25.75
C TRP A 189 15.84 -4.56 -26.51
N GLY A 190 16.19 -4.25 -27.76
CA GLY A 190 15.37 -3.39 -28.61
C GLY A 190 15.34 -1.92 -28.21
N TYR A 191 16.33 -1.48 -27.44
CA TYR A 191 16.52 -0.14 -26.91
C TYR A 191 17.81 0.50 -27.44
N ARG A 192 17.78 1.78 -27.83
CA ARG A 192 18.93 2.48 -28.44
C ARG A 192 19.82 3.26 -27.46
N VAL A 193 19.51 3.25 -26.16
CA VAL A 193 20.25 3.97 -25.10
C VAL A 193 20.41 5.48 -25.43
N GLU A 194 19.35 6.11 -25.88
CA GLU A 194 19.35 7.54 -26.27
C GLU A 194 18.79 8.46 -25.18
N ASP A 195 18.09 7.91 -24.16
CA ASP A 195 17.49 8.71 -23.11
C ASP A 195 18.54 9.29 -22.16
N ALA A 196 18.57 10.63 -22.06
CA ALA A 196 19.53 11.35 -21.23
C ALA A 196 19.53 10.90 -19.76
N GLY A 197 18.38 10.52 -19.23
CA GLY A 197 18.26 10.00 -17.86
C GLY A 197 18.93 8.65 -17.67
N VAL A 198 18.75 7.75 -18.61
CA VAL A 198 19.42 6.42 -18.60
C VAL A 198 20.92 6.59 -18.80
N LEU A 199 21.35 7.43 -19.75
CA LEU A 199 22.76 7.75 -19.97
C LEU A 199 23.40 8.39 -18.74
N GLN A 200 22.74 9.34 -18.10
CA GLN A 200 23.24 9.97 -16.88
C GLN A 200 23.40 8.95 -15.73
N ALA A 201 22.51 8.02 -15.64
CA ALA A 201 22.56 6.98 -14.64
C ALA A 201 23.65 5.94 -14.91
N LEU A 202 23.85 5.58 -16.15
CA LEU A 202 24.96 4.71 -16.58
C LEU A 202 26.31 5.40 -16.41
N ALA A 203 26.38 6.74 -16.65
CA ALA A 203 27.57 7.55 -16.52
C ALA A 203 27.97 7.87 -15.06
N LYS A 204 27.02 7.80 -14.12
CA LYS A 204 27.31 8.01 -12.71
C LYS A 204 28.13 6.84 -12.21
N GLU A 205 29.44 6.88 -12.53
CA GLU A 205 30.40 5.91 -11.99
C GLU A 205 30.20 5.73 -10.49
N SER A 206 30.30 4.50 -10.05
CA SER A 206 30.24 4.16 -8.64
C SER A 206 31.38 4.90 -7.93
N THR A 207 31.06 6.04 -7.36
CA THR A 207 31.93 6.81 -6.44
C THR A 207 32.39 5.97 -5.22
N ARG A 208 32.07 4.66 -5.19
CA ARG A 208 32.28 3.76 -4.06
C ARG A 208 33.09 2.49 -4.42
N GLY A 209 33.80 2.46 -5.54
CA GLY A 209 34.71 1.32 -5.85
C GLY A 209 34.05 -0.04 -6.10
N ARG A 210 32.72 -0.11 -6.26
CA ARG A 210 32.03 -1.36 -6.65
C ARG A 210 32.16 -1.58 -8.15
N LYS A 211 32.54 -2.80 -8.56
CA LYS A 211 32.58 -3.20 -9.96
C LYS A 211 31.18 -3.08 -10.55
N LYS A 212 31.05 -2.39 -11.70
CA LYS A 212 29.81 -2.30 -12.46
C LYS A 212 29.36 -3.71 -12.88
N ALA A 213 28.08 -4.02 -12.81
CA ALA A 213 27.56 -5.29 -13.31
C ALA A 213 27.69 -5.37 -14.83
N ASP A 214 27.76 -6.59 -15.35
CA ASP A 214 27.87 -6.85 -16.79
C ASP A 214 26.59 -6.42 -17.52
N ALA A 215 26.73 -5.84 -18.71
CA ALA A 215 25.63 -5.37 -19.51
C ALA A 215 25.77 -5.85 -20.96
N TRP A 216 24.70 -6.43 -21.50
CA TRP A 216 24.61 -6.81 -22.92
C TRP A 216 23.60 -5.92 -23.65
N ILE A 217 23.89 -5.64 -24.93
CA ILE A 217 22.95 -4.98 -25.82
C ILE A 217 22.68 -5.82 -27.06
N VAL A 218 21.41 -5.93 -27.44
CA VAL A 218 20.98 -6.71 -28.60
C VAL A 218 20.92 -5.81 -29.84
N LEU A 219 21.70 -6.17 -30.89
CA LEU A 219 21.68 -5.57 -32.20
C LEU A 219 21.12 -6.59 -33.20
N ARG A 220 20.27 -6.12 -34.13
CA ARG A 220 19.68 -6.97 -35.19
C ARG A 220 20.63 -7.30 -36.32
N LYS A 221 21.57 -6.40 -36.60
CA LYS A 221 22.53 -6.54 -37.69
C LYS A 221 23.94 -6.37 -37.18
N ASN A 222 24.88 -6.92 -37.91
CA ASN A 222 26.30 -6.68 -37.72
C ASN A 222 26.65 -5.29 -38.28
N ASP A 223 26.39 -4.25 -37.46
CA ASP A 223 26.66 -2.85 -37.78
C ASP A 223 27.92 -2.44 -37.02
N GLU A 224 29.03 -2.26 -37.78
CA GLU A 224 30.34 -2.00 -37.20
C GLU A 224 30.38 -0.71 -36.37
N GLU A 225 29.73 0.35 -36.85
CA GLU A 225 29.68 1.66 -36.15
C GLU A 225 28.87 1.54 -34.82
N ALA A 226 27.73 0.86 -34.88
CA ALA A 226 26.94 0.62 -33.70
C ALA A 226 27.67 -0.28 -32.68
N ILE A 227 28.38 -1.30 -33.16
CA ILE A 227 29.18 -2.20 -32.30
C ILE A 227 30.29 -1.41 -31.61
N GLU A 228 31.03 -0.58 -32.36
CA GLU A 228 32.09 0.29 -31.86
C GLU A 228 31.53 1.26 -30.81
N TYR A 229 30.42 1.92 -31.10
CA TYR A 229 29.77 2.86 -30.20
C TYR A 229 29.36 2.22 -28.87
N TYR A 230 28.59 1.11 -28.93
CA TYR A 230 28.14 0.46 -27.68
C TYR A 230 29.27 -0.23 -26.91
N SER A 231 30.27 -0.75 -27.60
CA SER A 231 31.47 -1.29 -26.96
C SER A 231 32.25 -0.20 -26.22
N SER A 232 32.30 1.02 -26.76
CA SER A 232 32.93 2.17 -26.08
C SER A 232 32.21 2.59 -24.80
N LEU A 233 30.91 2.31 -24.70
CA LEU A 233 30.09 2.50 -23.50
C LEU A 233 30.20 1.34 -22.50
N GLY A 234 30.97 0.29 -22.84
CA GLY A 234 31.21 -0.87 -21.99
C GLY A 234 30.14 -1.98 -22.08
N PHE A 235 29.30 -1.96 -23.14
CA PHE A 235 28.37 -3.04 -23.42
C PHE A 235 29.06 -4.22 -24.11
N GLN A 236 28.61 -5.41 -23.78
CA GLN A 236 28.85 -6.63 -24.52
C GLN A 236 27.79 -6.80 -25.60
N ILE A 237 28.17 -7.24 -26.79
CA ILE A 237 27.29 -7.24 -27.95
C ILE A 237 26.65 -8.61 -28.16
N ILE A 238 25.34 -8.62 -28.42
CA ILE A 238 24.57 -9.75 -28.92
C ILE A 238 24.02 -9.40 -30.27
N ILE A 239 24.36 -10.13 -31.32
CA ILE A 239 23.80 -9.98 -32.67
C ILE A 239 22.76 -11.08 -32.84
N SER A 240 21.49 -10.69 -32.83
CA SER A 240 20.38 -11.65 -32.93
C SER A 240 19.06 -10.95 -33.28
N GLU A 241 18.17 -11.68 -33.97
CA GLU A 241 16.74 -11.35 -34.04
C GLU A 241 16.03 -11.75 -32.75
N THR A 242 14.92 -11.06 -32.45
CA THR A 242 14.18 -11.27 -31.20
C THR A 242 13.73 -12.73 -31.01
N GLU A 243 13.20 -13.37 -32.05
CA GLU A 243 12.75 -14.76 -31.96
C GLU A 243 13.90 -15.75 -31.74
N GLU A 244 15.04 -15.50 -32.38
CA GLU A 244 16.24 -16.33 -32.23
C GLU A 244 16.80 -16.27 -30.80
N LEU A 245 16.85 -15.06 -30.22
CA LEU A 245 17.32 -14.87 -28.84
C LEU A 245 16.34 -15.47 -27.80
N LEU A 246 15.05 -15.37 -28.01
CA LEU A 246 14.05 -16.05 -27.17
C LEU A 246 14.25 -17.56 -27.16
N LYS A 247 14.40 -18.19 -28.33
CA LYS A 247 14.70 -19.63 -28.46
C LYS A 247 16.01 -19.99 -27.79
N TYR A 248 17.03 -19.15 -27.92
CA TYR A 248 18.31 -19.36 -27.24
C TYR A 248 18.17 -19.35 -25.72
N ILE A 249 17.47 -18.36 -25.18
CA ILE A 249 17.16 -18.30 -23.74
C ILE A 249 16.47 -19.58 -23.29
N GLY A 250 15.45 -20.00 -24.02
CA GLY A 250 14.74 -21.24 -23.72
C GLY A 250 15.57 -22.52 -23.73
N ALA A 251 16.56 -22.59 -24.62
CA ALA A 251 17.43 -23.76 -24.77
C ALA A 251 18.60 -23.81 -23.79
N ASN A 252 19.07 -22.64 -23.34
CA ASN A 252 20.32 -22.53 -22.57
C ASN A 252 20.12 -22.14 -21.10
N THR A 253 18.92 -21.79 -20.70
CA THR A 253 18.58 -21.79 -19.27
C THR A 253 18.37 -23.24 -18.88
N ALA A 254 19.20 -23.76 -17.97
CA ALA A 254 18.99 -25.07 -17.40
C ALA A 254 17.52 -25.15 -16.99
N ALA A 255 16.82 -26.15 -17.54
CA ALA A 255 15.51 -26.45 -17.04
C ALA A 255 15.68 -26.65 -15.54
N SER A 256 15.36 -25.66 -14.74
CA SER A 256 15.05 -25.95 -13.36
C SER A 256 13.97 -27.00 -13.50
N THR A 257 14.26 -28.22 -13.11
CA THR A 257 13.43 -29.42 -13.17
C THR A 257 12.15 -29.27 -12.33
N LEU A 258 11.65 -28.09 -12.29
CA LEU A 258 10.35 -27.73 -11.72
C LEU A 258 9.30 -27.96 -12.79
N THR A 259 9.10 -29.25 -13.13
CA THR A 259 7.88 -29.66 -13.82
C THR A 259 6.69 -29.20 -12.97
N GLN A 260 5.58 -28.87 -13.62
CA GLN A 260 4.30 -28.49 -12.98
C GLN A 260 3.93 -29.38 -11.77
N ASN A 261 4.39 -30.65 -11.77
CA ASN A 261 4.18 -31.62 -10.70
C ASN A 261 5.03 -31.40 -9.42
N ASN A 262 6.10 -30.58 -9.48
CA ASN A 262 6.99 -30.33 -8.32
C ASN A 262 6.63 -29.08 -7.55
N TYR A 263 5.69 -28.23 -8.06
CA TYR A 263 5.16 -27.10 -7.32
C TYR A 263 4.05 -27.58 -6.39
N THR A 264 4.39 -27.97 -5.17
CA THR A 264 3.37 -28.14 -4.13
C THR A 264 2.98 -26.78 -3.58
N LEU A 265 1.72 -26.61 -3.14
CA LEU A 265 1.24 -25.41 -2.45
C LEU A 265 2.23 -24.94 -1.36
N GLY A 266 2.82 -25.88 -0.63
CA GLY A 266 3.79 -25.60 0.41
C GLY A 266 5.14 -25.06 -0.07
N ASN A 267 5.55 -25.35 -1.29
CA ASN A 267 6.84 -24.88 -1.81
C ASN A 267 6.76 -23.49 -2.42
N ILE A 268 5.64 -23.14 -3.09
CA ILE A 268 5.46 -21.84 -3.74
C ILE A 268 5.10 -20.76 -2.72
N PHE A 269 4.32 -21.11 -1.68
CA PHE A 269 3.81 -20.17 -0.68
C PHE A 269 4.29 -20.55 0.73
N ARG A 270 5.57 -20.92 0.83
CA ARG A 270 6.20 -21.35 2.08
C ARG A 270 6.09 -20.30 3.18
N GLU A 271 6.14 -19.03 2.81
CA GLU A 271 6.00 -17.90 3.72
C GLU A 271 4.61 -17.78 4.35
N TYR A 272 3.59 -18.44 3.77
CA TYR A 272 2.23 -18.44 4.33
C TYR A 272 1.93 -19.64 5.22
N GLN A 273 2.87 -20.58 5.30
CA GLN A 273 2.69 -21.73 6.18
C GLN A 273 2.75 -21.31 7.64
N ILE A 274 1.91 -21.93 8.45
CA ILE A 274 1.96 -21.77 9.90
C ILE A 274 3.25 -22.49 10.40
N PRO A 275 4.15 -21.78 11.09
CA PRO A 275 5.40 -22.39 11.56
C PRO A 275 5.13 -23.46 12.59
N GLN A 276 5.93 -24.52 12.61
CA GLN A 276 5.87 -25.56 13.63
C GLN A 276 6.43 -25.05 14.96
N LEU A 277 5.86 -25.51 16.08
CA LEU A 277 6.30 -25.09 17.42
C LEU A 277 7.81 -25.18 17.63
N ALA A 278 8.46 -26.23 17.10
CA ALA A 278 9.91 -26.44 17.23
C ALA A 278 10.77 -25.36 16.55
N THR A 279 10.19 -24.62 15.61
CA THR A 279 10.90 -23.57 14.86
C THR A 279 10.61 -22.15 15.34
N VAL A 280 9.72 -22.01 16.34
CA VAL A 280 9.28 -20.70 16.85
C VAL A 280 10.13 -20.29 18.04
N PRO A 281 10.71 -19.07 18.03
CA PRO A 281 11.48 -18.55 19.16
C PRO A 281 10.64 -18.49 20.44
N VAL A 282 11.21 -18.98 21.54
CA VAL A 282 10.60 -18.91 22.88
C VAL A 282 10.68 -17.48 23.40
N ARG A 283 9.57 -16.99 23.96
CA ARG A 283 9.56 -15.69 24.67
C ARG A 283 8.69 -15.72 25.93
N SER A 284 8.89 -14.73 26.79
CA SER A 284 8.04 -14.55 27.96
C SER A 284 6.64 -14.04 27.55
N LEU A 285 5.60 -14.62 28.14
CA LEU A 285 4.22 -14.15 27.97
C LEU A 285 4.02 -12.74 28.52
N THR A 286 4.86 -12.29 29.43
CA THR A 286 4.90 -10.94 29.98
C THR A 286 5.02 -9.89 28.86
N GLU A 287 5.83 -10.15 27.82
CA GLU A 287 5.97 -9.22 26.69
C GLU A 287 4.67 -8.99 25.93
N PHE A 288 3.87 -10.06 25.72
CA PHE A 288 2.55 -9.95 25.10
C PHE A 288 1.63 -9.03 25.92
N PHE A 289 1.53 -9.24 27.21
CA PHE A 289 0.66 -8.41 28.06
C PHE A 289 1.18 -6.99 28.22
N LEU A 290 2.46 -6.76 28.09
CA LEU A 290 3.03 -5.40 28.03
C LEU A 290 2.78 -4.68 26.69
N GLY A 291 2.14 -5.35 25.73
CA GLY A 291 1.66 -4.75 24.49
C GLY A 291 2.45 -5.14 23.24
N ALA A 292 3.34 -6.14 23.31
CA ALA A 292 3.99 -6.70 22.12
C ALA A 292 2.96 -7.47 21.25
N GLU A 293 3.20 -7.53 19.95
CA GLU A 293 2.35 -8.31 19.04
C GLU A 293 2.39 -9.81 19.39
N PRO A 294 1.27 -10.55 19.22
CA PRO A 294 1.22 -11.97 19.50
C PRO A 294 2.14 -12.76 18.58
N THR A 295 3.04 -13.57 19.12
CA THR A 295 3.85 -14.53 18.36
C THR A 295 3.15 -15.89 18.27
N TRP A 296 3.62 -16.75 17.39
CA TRP A 296 3.14 -18.14 17.33
C TRP A 296 3.43 -18.90 18.63
N TYR A 297 4.55 -18.59 19.33
CA TYR A 297 4.86 -19.19 20.61
C TYR A 297 3.80 -18.89 21.67
N ASP A 298 3.31 -17.65 21.72
CA ASP A 298 2.26 -17.27 22.68
C ASP A 298 1.00 -18.11 22.48
N ILE A 299 0.63 -18.39 21.21
CA ILE A 299 -0.54 -19.19 20.88
C ILE A 299 -0.31 -20.67 21.23
N TYR A 300 0.83 -21.24 20.80
CA TYR A 300 1.16 -22.64 21.10
C TYR A 300 1.34 -22.92 22.58
N SER A 301 1.64 -21.92 23.40
CA SER A 301 1.75 -22.07 24.86
C SER A 301 0.47 -22.54 25.53
N GLY A 302 -0.69 -22.33 24.88
CA GLY A 302 -2.01 -22.62 25.44
C GLY A 302 -2.42 -21.76 26.64
N LYS A 303 -1.61 -20.73 26.97
CA LYS A 303 -1.83 -19.87 28.15
C LYS A 303 -2.72 -18.65 27.85
N LEU A 304 -2.94 -18.34 26.58
CA LEU A 304 -3.84 -17.26 26.17
C LEU A 304 -5.27 -17.79 26.08
N HIS A 305 -6.16 -17.17 26.85
CA HIS A 305 -7.57 -17.57 26.88
C HIS A 305 -8.23 -17.45 25.50
N GLU A 306 -8.96 -18.47 25.08
CA GLU A 306 -9.84 -18.44 23.91
C GLU A 306 -11.17 -17.82 24.33
N THR A 307 -11.42 -16.59 23.90
CA THR A 307 -12.66 -15.87 24.24
C THR A 307 -13.89 -16.48 23.55
N ALA A 308 -15.08 -16.11 23.97
CA ALA A 308 -16.34 -16.51 23.33
C ALA A 308 -16.37 -16.20 21.82
N HIS A 309 -15.59 -15.20 21.39
CA HIS A 309 -15.40 -14.87 19.97
C HIS A 309 -14.77 -16.01 19.15
N PHE A 310 -13.95 -16.87 19.77
CA PHE A 310 -13.37 -18.02 19.07
C PHE A 310 -14.45 -18.99 18.60
N ALA A 311 -15.37 -19.37 19.50
CA ALA A 311 -16.48 -20.26 19.16
C ALA A 311 -17.42 -19.63 18.12
N ALA A 312 -17.74 -18.34 18.28
CA ALA A 312 -18.58 -17.61 17.34
C ALA A 312 -17.95 -17.53 15.92
N ALA A 313 -16.64 -17.26 15.87
CA ALA A 313 -15.88 -17.22 14.61
C ALA A 313 -15.79 -18.61 13.99
N LYS A 314 -15.43 -19.64 14.75
CA LYS A 314 -15.38 -21.04 14.28
C LYS A 314 -16.70 -21.47 13.66
N ASN A 315 -17.84 -21.24 14.33
CA ASN A 315 -19.15 -21.57 13.82
C ASN A 315 -19.47 -20.82 12.51
N SER A 316 -19.05 -19.56 12.41
CA SER A 316 -19.25 -18.77 11.21
C SER A 316 -18.37 -19.22 10.04
N ILE A 317 -17.15 -19.67 10.33
CA ILE A 317 -16.21 -20.23 9.32
C ILE A 317 -16.74 -21.57 8.79
N LEU A 318 -17.33 -22.40 9.60
CA LEU A 318 -17.95 -23.66 9.18
C LEU A 318 -19.15 -23.42 8.25
N GLY A 319 -19.79 -22.26 8.34
CA GLY A 319 -20.83 -21.84 7.41
C GLY A 319 -20.29 -21.55 6.00
N SER A 320 -21.17 -21.10 5.08
CA SER A 320 -20.83 -20.89 3.66
C SER A 320 -20.08 -19.59 3.39
N LYS A 321 -20.14 -18.57 4.27
CA LYS A 321 -19.56 -17.23 4.02
C LYS A 321 -18.11 -17.13 4.47
N HIS A 322 -17.35 -16.24 3.84
CA HIS A 322 -16.09 -15.74 4.39
C HIS A 322 -16.35 -14.92 5.66
N VAL A 323 -15.35 -14.74 6.50
CA VAL A 323 -15.51 -14.05 7.79
C VAL A 323 -14.53 -12.88 7.90
N VAL A 324 -15.00 -11.73 8.36
CA VAL A 324 -14.15 -10.61 8.76
C VAL A 324 -14.38 -10.32 10.24
N LEU A 325 -13.31 -10.39 11.03
CA LEU A 325 -13.27 -10.03 12.44
C LEU A 325 -12.92 -8.55 12.55
N ILE A 326 -13.83 -7.75 13.07
CA ILE A 326 -13.65 -6.29 13.22
C ILE A 326 -13.63 -5.90 14.68
N GLY A 327 -12.92 -4.83 14.99
CA GLY A 327 -12.87 -4.28 16.34
C GLY A 327 -11.84 -3.18 16.50
N GLY A 328 -11.87 -2.46 17.60
CA GLY A 328 -10.93 -1.39 17.93
C GLY A 328 -9.45 -1.86 18.03
N PRO A 329 -8.52 -0.94 18.26
CA PRO A 329 -7.15 -1.31 18.61
C PRO A 329 -7.11 -2.20 19.86
N VAL A 330 -6.15 -3.13 19.90
CA VAL A 330 -5.88 -3.99 21.08
C VAL A 330 -7.14 -4.74 21.59
N THR A 331 -7.97 -5.25 20.67
CA THR A 331 -9.11 -6.13 21.01
C THR A 331 -8.80 -7.62 20.85
N GLY A 332 -7.53 -7.98 20.59
CA GLY A 332 -7.11 -9.38 20.44
C GLY A 332 -7.38 -10.02 19.08
N LYS A 333 -7.71 -9.23 18.03
CA LYS A 333 -8.02 -9.75 16.69
C LYS A 333 -6.93 -10.64 16.09
N SER A 334 -5.67 -10.20 16.10
CA SER A 334 -4.55 -10.97 15.56
C SER A 334 -4.27 -12.22 16.38
N THR A 335 -4.50 -12.17 17.70
CA THR A 335 -4.44 -13.34 18.60
C THR A 335 -5.50 -14.35 18.23
N LEU A 336 -6.75 -13.91 18.12
CA LEU A 336 -7.89 -14.74 17.72
C LEU A 336 -7.68 -15.35 16.32
N LEU A 337 -7.16 -14.56 15.38
CA LEU A 337 -6.86 -15.04 14.01
C LEU A 337 -5.83 -16.18 14.04
N LYS A 338 -4.76 -16.03 14.82
CA LYS A 338 -3.74 -17.09 15.00
C LYS A 338 -4.28 -18.31 15.72
N GLN A 339 -5.11 -18.12 16.76
CA GLN A 339 -5.79 -19.25 17.46
C GLN A 339 -6.68 -20.04 16.49
N LEU A 340 -7.48 -19.33 15.65
CA LEU A 340 -8.31 -19.97 14.63
C LEU A 340 -7.49 -20.69 13.58
N ALA A 341 -6.35 -20.12 13.16
CA ALA A 341 -5.47 -20.73 12.17
C ALA A 341 -4.92 -22.08 12.64
N ILE A 342 -4.58 -22.20 13.91
CA ILE A 342 -4.14 -23.48 14.54
C ILE A 342 -5.35 -24.39 14.79
N GLY A 343 -6.43 -23.87 15.36
CA GLY A 343 -7.58 -24.67 15.78
C GLY A 343 -8.42 -25.26 14.62
N LEU A 344 -8.19 -24.82 13.38
CA LEU A 344 -8.95 -25.24 12.18
C LEU A 344 -8.12 -25.99 11.15
N THR A 345 -6.91 -26.41 11.46
CA THR A 345 -6.01 -27.13 10.52
C THR A 345 -6.62 -28.42 9.94
N GLY A 346 -7.59 -29.02 10.60
CA GLY A 346 -8.30 -30.21 10.11
C GLY A 346 -9.28 -29.98 8.95
N LEU A 347 -9.60 -28.71 8.60
CA LEU A 347 -10.57 -28.37 7.55
C LEU A 347 -9.95 -28.14 6.16
N GLY A 348 -8.64 -28.08 6.07
CA GLY A 348 -7.88 -27.83 4.85
C GLY A 348 -6.49 -27.30 5.15
N THR A 349 -5.74 -26.94 4.11
CA THR A 349 -4.45 -26.28 4.29
C THR A 349 -4.67 -24.86 4.83
N SER A 350 -4.11 -24.56 6.00
CA SER A 350 -4.20 -23.23 6.61
C SER A 350 -2.99 -22.39 6.19
N PHE A 351 -3.27 -21.22 5.60
CA PHE A 351 -2.27 -20.19 5.32
C PHE A 351 -2.50 -18.97 6.20
N TYR A 352 -1.46 -18.47 6.82
CA TYR A 352 -1.48 -17.20 7.53
C TYR A 352 -0.77 -16.15 6.67
N ILE A 353 -1.55 -15.18 6.20
CA ILE A 353 -1.13 -14.22 5.19
C ILE A 353 -1.02 -12.84 5.85
N ASN A 354 0.19 -12.40 6.10
CA ASN A 354 0.44 -11.04 6.58
C ASN A 354 0.27 -10.03 5.46
N GLU A 355 0.72 -10.37 4.26
CA GLU A 355 0.76 -9.49 3.11
C GLU A 355 0.62 -10.28 1.82
N ILE A 356 -0.17 -9.76 0.89
CA ILE A 356 -0.37 -10.35 -0.41
C ILE A 356 -0.70 -9.28 -1.45
N THR A 357 -0.01 -9.31 -2.59
CA THR A 357 -0.35 -8.47 -3.74
C THR A 357 -1.45 -9.11 -4.59
N PRO A 358 -2.21 -8.34 -5.37
CA PRO A 358 -3.20 -8.88 -6.30
C PRO A 358 -2.61 -9.87 -7.30
N GLU A 359 -1.38 -9.64 -7.76
CA GLU A 359 -0.68 -10.50 -8.71
C GLU A 359 -0.36 -11.85 -8.07
N LYS A 360 0.17 -11.82 -6.85
CA LYS A 360 0.43 -13.02 -6.05
C LYS A 360 -0.86 -13.78 -5.71
N ALA A 361 -1.96 -13.06 -5.45
CA ALA A 361 -3.27 -13.66 -5.24
C ALA A 361 -3.78 -14.39 -6.49
N LYS A 362 -3.55 -13.85 -7.70
CA LYS A 362 -3.88 -14.53 -8.97
C LYS A 362 -3.13 -15.86 -9.10
N LEU A 363 -1.82 -15.84 -8.80
CA LEU A 363 -0.99 -17.05 -8.83
C LEU A 363 -1.50 -18.08 -7.82
N LEU A 364 -1.82 -17.65 -6.59
CA LEU A 364 -2.34 -18.51 -5.53
C LEU A 364 -3.68 -19.16 -5.92
N VAL A 365 -4.63 -18.38 -6.45
CA VAL A 365 -5.93 -18.89 -6.92
C VAL A 365 -5.72 -19.95 -7.99
N ARG A 366 -4.88 -19.68 -8.99
CA ARG A 366 -4.60 -20.60 -10.07
C ARG A 366 -4.03 -21.92 -9.57
N ASP A 367 -3.05 -21.88 -8.68
CA ASP A 367 -2.43 -23.09 -8.14
C ASP A 367 -3.41 -23.91 -7.29
N ILE A 368 -4.22 -23.25 -6.46
CA ILE A 368 -5.24 -23.90 -5.63
C ILE A 368 -6.35 -24.55 -6.50
N ASP A 369 -6.85 -23.83 -7.49
CA ASP A 369 -7.95 -24.32 -8.33
C ASP A 369 -7.49 -25.46 -9.24
N ASN A 370 -6.28 -25.40 -9.82
CA ASN A 370 -5.71 -26.48 -10.62
C ASN A 370 -5.51 -27.77 -9.82
N LYS A 371 -5.11 -27.65 -8.55
CA LYS A 371 -4.92 -28.81 -7.65
C LYS A 371 -6.20 -29.23 -6.92
N ASN A 372 -7.28 -28.47 -7.09
CA ASN A 372 -8.55 -28.64 -6.36
C ASN A 372 -8.35 -28.77 -4.83
N SER A 373 -7.41 -28.00 -4.30
CA SER A 373 -7.02 -28.07 -2.89
C SER A 373 -7.85 -27.09 -2.06
N LYS A 374 -8.40 -27.54 -0.94
CA LYS A 374 -9.13 -26.65 -0.02
C LYS A 374 -8.17 -25.87 0.87
N VAL A 375 -8.29 -24.55 0.89
CA VAL A 375 -7.43 -23.64 1.66
C VAL A 375 -8.25 -22.73 2.55
N LEU A 376 -7.78 -22.60 3.81
CA LEU A 376 -8.21 -21.58 4.76
C LEU A 376 -7.16 -20.47 4.75
N ALA A 377 -7.51 -19.29 4.23
CA ALA A 377 -6.63 -18.13 4.18
C ALA A 377 -6.95 -17.19 5.36
N PHE A 378 -6.04 -17.13 6.33
CA PHE A 378 -6.11 -16.23 7.48
C PHE A 378 -5.31 -14.97 7.16
N ILE A 379 -6.02 -13.83 6.99
CA ILE A 379 -5.43 -12.57 6.50
C ILE A 379 -5.51 -11.51 7.59
N ASP A 380 -4.38 -11.10 8.13
CA ASP A 380 -4.33 -9.96 9.03
C ASP A 380 -4.30 -8.63 8.23
N ASN A 381 -4.95 -7.58 8.76
CA ASN A 381 -5.06 -6.28 8.08
C ASN A 381 -5.74 -6.34 6.70
N ALA A 382 -7.00 -6.74 6.66
CA ALA A 382 -7.80 -6.95 5.45
C ALA A 382 -7.86 -5.75 4.48
N ALA A 383 -7.78 -4.52 4.99
CA ALA A 383 -7.78 -3.31 4.17
C ALA A 383 -6.53 -3.24 3.26
N ASP A 384 -5.39 -3.71 3.75
CA ASP A 384 -4.13 -3.71 3.01
C ASP A 384 -4.13 -4.75 1.90
N ALA A 385 -4.85 -5.86 2.12
CA ALA A 385 -5.02 -6.95 1.17
C ALA A 385 -6.33 -6.87 0.37
N SER A 386 -7.09 -5.76 0.45
CA SER A 386 -8.46 -5.70 -0.06
C SER A 386 -8.61 -6.04 -1.55
N GLU A 387 -7.66 -5.65 -2.40
CA GLU A 387 -7.66 -6.01 -3.83
C GLU A 387 -7.33 -7.49 -4.05
N ALA A 388 -6.35 -8.00 -3.32
CA ALA A 388 -6.01 -9.43 -3.36
C ALA A 388 -7.19 -10.28 -2.87
N ILE A 389 -7.88 -9.86 -1.82
CA ILE A 389 -9.09 -10.53 -1.31
C ILE A 389 -10.18 -10.62 -2.38
N GLN A 390 -10.39 -9.55 -3.20
CA GLN A 390 -11.33 -9.56 -4.32
C GLN A 390 -10.97 -10.61 -5.39
N ILE A 391 -9.71 -10.99 -5.49
CA ILE A 391 -9.24 -12.05 -6.39
C ILE A 391 -9.46 -13.42 -5.73
N LEU A 392 -9.05 -13.57 -4.47
CA LEU A 392 -9.14 -14.83 -3.73
C LEU A 392 -10.58 -15.35 -3.59
N ILE A 393 -11.57 -14.46 -3.42
CA ILE A 393 -12.99 -14.84 -3.29
C ILE A 393 -13.59 -15.43 -4.56
N LYS A 394 -12.93 -15.33 -5.70
CA LYS A 394 -13.39 -15.95 -6.96
C LYS A 394 -13.20 -17.45 -6.95
N SER A 395 -12.27 -17.98 -6.17
CA SER A 395 -12.07 -19.42 -6.00
C SER A 395 -13.06 -20.01 -5.01
N LYS A 396 -13.70 -21.13 -5.41
CA LYS A 396 -14.58 -21.93 -4.52
C LYS A 396 -13.78 -22.76 -3.50
N ASN A 397 -12.48 -22.90 -3.72
CA ASN A 397 -11.59 -23.71 -2.91
C ASN A 397 -10.94 -22.88 -1.78
N ILE A 398 -11.12 -21.55 -1.78
CA ILE A 398 -10.52 -20.67 -0.76
C ILE A 398 -11.60 -20.15 0.18
N LYS A 399 -11.40 -20.37 1.47
CA LYS A 399 -12.18 -19.77 2.54
C LYS A 399 -11.34 -18.71 3.23
N ILE A 400 -11.85 -17.49 3.33
CA ILE A 400 -11.12 -16.35 3.92
C ILE A 400 -11.63 -16.08 5.32
N VAL A 401 -10.69 -15.92 6.24
CA VAL A 401 -10.89 -15.35 7.58
C VAL A 401 -9.95 -14.16 7.70
N ALA A 402 -10.48 -12.97 7.80
CA ALA A 402 -9.67 -11.76 7.80
C ALA A 402 -9.92 -10.92 9.06
N THR A 403 -8.95 -10.09 9.44
CA THR A 403 -9.11 -9.13 10.54
C THR A 403 -8.92 -7.72 10.05
N GLU A 404 -9.63 -6.75 10.65
CA GLU A 404 -9.36 -5.33 10.44
C GLU A 404 -9.84 -4.50 11.63
N ARG A 405 -9.28 -3.29 11.74
CA ARG A 405 -9.80 -2.27 12.65
C ARG A 405 -11.08 -1.68 12.10
N ASP A 406 -12.03 -1.47 12.97
CA ASP A 406 -13.37 -0.97 12.64
C ASP A 406 -13.34 0.29 11.76
N TYR A 407 -12.61 1.33 12.20
CA TYR A 407 -12.52 2.60 11.48
C TYR A 407 -11.76 2.53 10.15
N ILE A 408 -10.84 1.56 10.00
CA ILE A 408 -10.14 1.33 8.73
C ILE A 408 -11.01 0.50 7.79
N PHE A 409 -11.68 -0.52 8.34
CA PHE A 409 -12.62 -1.33 7.57
C PHE A 409 -13.71 -0.47 6.93
N ASP A 410 -14.18 0.58 7.61
CA ASP A 410 -15.15 1.52 7.07
C ASP A 410 -14.74 2.11 5.71
N SER A 411 -13.45 2.37 5.51
CA SER A 411 -12.93 2.92 4.25
C SER A 411 -12.95 1.93 3.09
N VAL A 412 -12.90 0.63 3.37
CA VAL A 412 -12.82 -0.46 2.37
C VAL A 412 -14.03 -1.39 2.39
N SER A 413 -15.04 -1.12 3.21
CA SER A 413 -16.21 -2.00 3.42
C SER A 413 -16.95 -2.33 2.11
N HIS A 414 -16.93 -1.43 1.13
CA HIS A 414 -17.51 -1.65 -0.20
C HIS A 414 -16.88 -2.83 -0.95
N ARG A 415 -15.67 -3.23 -0.60
CA ARG A 415 -14.96 -4.38 -1.18
C ARG A 415 -15.31 -5.72 -0.49
N PHE A 416 -16.14 -5.70 0.57
CA PHE A 416 -16.52 -6.86 1.38
C PHE A 416 -18.05 -7.03 1.43
N PRO A 417 -18.71 -7.42 0.32
CA PRO A 417 -20.15 -7.49 0.26
C PRO A 417 -20.72 -8.51 1.24
N THR A 418 -21.77 -8.12 1.98
CA THR A 418 -22.42 -8.92 3.04
C THR A 418 -22.99 -10.25 2.56
N ARG A 419 -23.29 -10.39 1.26
CA ARG A 419 -23.70 -11.67 0.68
C ARG A 419 -22.57 -12.71 0.67
N SER A 420 -21.32 -12.30 0.58
CA SER A 420 -20.13 -13.16 0.55
C SER A 420 -19.40 -13.20 1.90
N PHE A 421 -19.48 -12.12 2.69
CA PHE A 421 -18.79 -11.98 3.97
C PHE A 421 -19.77 -11.88 5.13
N LYS A 422 -19.38 -12.50 6.25
CA LYS A 422 -20.00 -12.28 7.56
C LYS A 422 -19.04 -11.42 8.40
N LEU A 423 -19.56 -10.31 8.92
CA LEU A 423 -18.81 -9.47 9.87
C LEU A 423 -19.06 -9.97 11.28
N LEU A 424 -18.00 -10.04 12.06
CA LEU A 424 -18.05 -10.35 13.50
C LEU A 424 -17.31 -9.26 14.25
N ASP A 425 -18.02 -8.56 15.12
CA ASP A 425 -17.42 -7.59 16.03
C ASP A 425 -16.84 -8.34 17.25
N VAL A 426 -15.54 -8.18 17.46
CA VAL A 426 -14.78 -8.84 18.53
C VAL A 426 -14.25 -7.84 19.57
N SER A 427 -14.91 -6.70 19.71
CA SER A 427 -14.46 -5.61 20.58
C SER A 427 -14.70 -5.86 22.06
N GLY A 428 -15.85 -6.41 22.42
CA GLY A 428 -16.26 -6.60 23.81
C GLY A 428 -15.84 -7.95 24.39
N LEU A 429 -15.59 -8.00 25.69
CA LEU A 429 -15.34 -9.23 26.45
C LEU A 429 -16.52 -9.48 27.38
N SER A 430 -17.03 -10.72 27.39
CA SER A 430 -17.98 -11.16 28.41
C SER A 430 -17.36 -11.12 29.80
N GLU A 431 -18.16 -11.18 30.84
CA GLU A 431 -17.67 -11.23 32.24
C GLU A 431 -16.73 -12.43 32.45
N ILE A 432 -17.10 -13.60 31.91
CA ILE A 432 -16.29 -14.82 31.97
C ILE A 432 -14.95 -14.62 31.29
N ASP A 433 -14.96 -14.06 30.06
CA ASP A 433 -13.73 -13.79 29.31
C ASP A 433 -12.85 -12.76 30.03
N THR A 434 -13.47 -11.73 30.62
CA THR A 434 -12.76 -10.70 31.39
C THR A 434 -12.00 -11.31 32.56
N GLN A 435 -12.64 -12.18 33.33
CA GLN A 435 -12.00 -12.88 34.46
C GLN A 435 -10.90 -13.84 33.99
N ALA A 436 -11.14 -14.58 32.91
CA ALA A 436 -10.16 -15.49 32.34
C ALA A 436 -8.92 -14.76 31.78
N VAL A 437 -9.10 -13.64 31.09
CA VAL A 437 -8.00 -12.77 30.61
C VAL A 437 -7.20 -12.25 31.81
N GLN A 438 -7.86 -11.76 32.86
CA GLN A 438 -7.16 -11.31 34.07
C GLN A 438 -6.32 -12.41 34.71
N ASN A 439 -6.84 -13.65 34.75
CA ASN A 439 -6.12 -14.79 35.31
C ASN A 439 -4.92 -15.21 34.46
N SER A 440 -4.95 -14.94 33.16
CA SER A 440 -3.87 -15.22 32.23
C SER A 440 -2.70 -14.22 32.34
N ILE A 441 -2.91 -13.07 32.97
CA ILE A 441 -1.85 -12.06 33.15
C ILE A 441 -0.82 -12.58 34.16
N PRO A 442 0.48 -12.60 33.80
CA PRO A 442 1.56 -13.00 34.70
C PRO A 442 1.64 -12.15 35.97
N ASN A 443 1.93 -12.81 37.11
CA ASN A 443 1.92 -12.15 38.41
C ASN A 443 2.98 -11.05 38.56
N ASP A 444 4.08 -11.14 37.80
CA ASP A 444 5.17 -10.15 37.82
C ASP A 444 4.73 -8.78 37.27
N VAL A 445 3.69 -8.73 36.44
CA VAL A 445 3.15 -7.50 35.88
C VAL A 445 1.76 -7.13 36.36
N LYS A 446 1.08 -8.04 37.03
CA LYS A 446 -0.29 -7.85 37.56
C LYS A 446 -0.27 -7.09 38.85
N ARG A 447 -0.98 -5.95 38.97
CA ARG A 447 -1.01 -5.13 40.18
C ARG A 447 -2.42 -4.84 40.71
N LYS A 448 -3.44 -4.83 39.86
CA LYS A 448 -4.84 -4.57 40.27
C LYS A 448 -5.77 -5.61 39.63
N LEU A 449 -6.88 -5.84 40.27
CA LEU A 449 -8.02 -6.47 39.61
C LEU A 449 -8.80 -5.41 38.85
N PHE A 450 -9.25 -5.76 37.66
CA PHE A 450 -10.10 -4.89 36.84
C PHE A 450 -11.47 -4.76 37.52
N SER A 451 -11.96 -3.53 37.60
CA SER A 451 -13.37 -3.23 37.92
C SER A 451 -13.89 -2.27 36.85
N GLN A 452 -15.10 -2.50 36.38
CA GLN A 452 -15.73 -1.56 35.44
C GLN A 452 -15.97 -0.21 36.13
N SER A 453 -15.73 0.89 35.43
CA SER A 453 -16.07 2.22 35.94
C SER A 453 -17.58 2.44 35.88
N ASP A 454 -18.09 3.36 36.71
CA ASP A 454 -19.51 3.73 36.73
C ASP A 454 -20.04 4.17 35.37
N ASP A 455 -19.21 4.86 34.56
CA ASP A 455 -19.55 5.25 33.21
C ASP A 455 -19.65 4.06 32.23
N GLN A 456 -18.82 3.04 32.40
CA GLN A 456 -18.89 1.80 31.62
C GLN A 456 -20.15 0.99 32.00
N LEU A 457 -20.45 0.86 33.28
CA LEU A 457 -21.66 0.22 33.77
C LEU A 457 -22.92 0.95 33.29
N ALA A 458 -22.94 2.28 33.37
CA ALA A 458 -24.05 3.11 32.90
C ALA A 458 -24.25 3.04 31.39
N SER A 459 -23.19 2.77 30.63
CA SER A 459 -23.25 2.65 29.15
C SER A 459 -23.73 1.26 28.70
N GLY A 460 -23.72 0.25 29.55
CA GLY A 460 -23.97 -1.15 29.17
C GLY A 460 -22.98 -1.70 28.16
N ALA A 461 -21.80 -1.08 28.04
CA ALA A 461 -20.76 -1.51 27.11
C ALA A 461 -19.87 -2.56 27.79
N GLU A 462 -19.68 -3.69 27.11
CA GLU A 462 -18.70 -4.69 27.53
C GLU A 462 -17.28 -4.08 27.55
N PRO A 463 -16.42 -4.43 28.51
CA PRO A 463 -15.04 -4.00 28.54
C PRO A 463 -14.30 -4.56 27.32
N THR A 464 -13.32 -3.83 26.81
CA THR A 464 -12.42 -4.34 25.78
C THR A 464 -11.19 -4.98 26.42
N PHE A 465 -10.47 -5.80 25.65
CA PHE A 465 -9.17 -6.34 26.10
C PHE A 465 -8.22 -5.19 26.54
N PHE A 466 -8.22 -4.08 25.82
CA PHE A 466 -7.45 -2.89 26.19
C PHE A 466 -7.83 -2.33 27.54
N ASP A 467 -9.12 -2.23 27.87
CA ASP A 467 -9.59 -1.72 29.16
C ASP A 467 -9.11 -2.63 30.31
N VAL A 468 -9.23 -3.95 30.12
CA VAL A 468 -8.80 -4.95 31.13
C VAL A 468 -7.30 -4.87 31.36
N ILE A 469 -6.49 -4.87 30.28
CA ILE A 469 -5.04 -4.84 30.39
C ILE A 469 -4.57 -3.53 31.01
N THR A 470 -5.08 -2.38 30.55
CA THR A 470 -4.66 -1.06 31.04
C THR A 470 -4.98 -0.86 32.50
N ALA A 471 -6.12 -1.40 32.98
CA ALA A 471 -6.51 -1.30 34.40
C ALA A 471 -5.79 -2.30 35.30
N THR A 472 -5.37 -3.45 34.74
CA THR A 472 -4.77 -4.55 35.55
C THR A 472 -3.25 -4.41 35.66
N ILE A 473 -2.59 -3.95 34.59
CA ILE A 473 -1.14 -3.78 34.52
C ILE A 473 -0.80 -2.31 34.82
N THR A 474 0.27 -2.09 35.55
CA THR A 474 0.61 -0.75 36.05
C THR A 474 1.45 0.12 35.12
N GLU A 475 1.61 1.33 35.61
CA GLU A 475 2.27 2.60 35.23
C GLU A 475 3.40 2.60 34.18
N ASN A 476 4.01 1.47 33.85
CA ASN A 476 5.04 1.36 32.83
C ASN A 476 4.57 0.48 31.66
N SER A 477 3.45 0.85 31.04
CA SER A 477 3.06 0.24 29.77
C SER A 477 4.21 0.37 28.76
N LEU A 478 4.23 -0.52 27.76
CA LEU A 478 5.23 -0.42 26.68
C LEU A 478 5.21 0.98 26.05
N ALA A 479 4.03 1.61 25.93
CA ALA A 479 3.88 2.98 25.44
C ALA A 479 4.59 4.01 26.32
N ASP A 480 4.51 3.88 27.65
CA ASP A 480 5.18 4.79 28.57
C ASP A 480 6.71 4.62 28.52
N ARG A 481 7.19 3.39 28.33
CA ARG A 481 8.63 3.12 28.11
C ARG A 481 9.14 3.83 26.86
N PHE A 482 8.39 3.76 25.74
CA PHE A 482 8.73 4.48 24.51
C PHE A 482 8.73 5.99 24.71
N ILE A 483 7.70 6.54 25.35
CA ILE A 483 7.60 7.98 25.61
C ILE A 483 8.75 8.46 26.51
N ASN A 484 9.10 7.67 27.53
CA ASN A 484 10.21 7.99 28.43
C ASN A 484 11.57 7.90 27.70
N ALA A 485 11.77 6.87 26.87
CA ALA A 485 12.95 6.73 26.02
C ALA A 485 13.10 7.94 25.07
N ILE A 486 12.01 8.31 24.37
CA ILE A 486 11.97 9.49 23.50
C ILE A 486 12.35 10.75 24.27
N LYS A 487 11.79 10.97 25.46
CA LYS A 487 12.12 12.13 26.29
C LYS A 487 13.59 12.16 26.74
N SER A 488 14.14 11.01 27.14
CA SER A 488 15.52 10.91 27.59
C SER A 488 16.54 11.13 26.45
N MET A 489 16.25 10.67 25.25
CA MET A 489 17.11 10.80 24.07
C MET A 489 17.14 12.23 23.51
N LYS A 490 16.11 13.03 23.73
CA LYS A 490 15.90 14.32 23.07
C LYS A 490 17.10 15.29 23.14
N LEU A 491 17.78 15.33 24.26
CA LEU A 491 18.91 16.26 24.46
C LEU A 491 20.28 15.62 24.24
N SER A 492 20.40 14.33 24.58
CA SER A 492 21.69 13.62 24.54
C SER A 492 21.96 12.94 23.20
N MET A 493 20.90 12.49 22.49
CA MET A 493 20.97 11.67 21.28
C MET A 493 19.89 12.10 20.28
N PRO A 494 20.01 13.29 19.66
CA PRO A 494 18.93 13.85 18.83
C PRO A 494 18.66 13.03 17.55
N ALA A 495 19.65 12.35 16.98
CA ALA A 495 19.46 11.48 15.82
C ALA A 495 18.66 10.23 16.19
N GLU A 496 19.02 9.57 17.29
CA GLU A 496 18.31 8.40 17.82
C GLU A 496 16.87 8.76 18.19
N HIS A 497 16.66 9.92 18.82
CA HIS A 497 15.32 10.43 19.12
C HIS A 497 14.45 10.51 17.87
N ASP A 498 14.94 11.15 16.80
CA ASP A 498 14.16 11.37 15.60
C ASP A 498 14.00 10.08 14.76
N VAL A 499 15.01 9.18 14.76
CA VAL A 499 14.90 7.84 14.14
C VAL A 499 13.83 7.00 14.84
N LEU A 500 13.73 7.04 16.17
CA LEU A 500 12.69 6.32 16.90
C LEU A 500 11.28 6.89 16.60
N LEU A 501 11.15 8.22 16.52
CA LEU A 501 9.89 8.87 16.11
C LEU A 501 9.52 8.50 14.68
N MET A 502 10.48 8.50 13.75
CA MET A 502 10.27 8.08 12.37
C MET A 502 9.82 6.61 12.30
N ALA A 503 10.45 5.72 13.06
CA ALA A 503 10.05 4.31 13.09
C ALA A 503 8.62 4.15 13.63
N CYS A 504 8.23 4.89 14.66
CA CYS A 504 6.85 4.91 15.16
C CYS A 504 5.86 5.45 14.11
N TYR A 505 6.24 6.51 13.39
CA TYR A 505 5.43 7.08 12.31
C TYR A 505 5.18 6.08 11.17
N LEU A 506 6.26 5.46 10.67
CA LEU A 506 6.17 4.45 9.61
C LEU A 506 5.29 3.26 10.04
N HIS A 507 5.50 2.77 11.25
CA HIS A 507 4.73 1.63 11.75
C HIS A 507 3.25 1.98 11.98
N ALA A 508 2.94 3.19 12.44
CA ALA A 508 1.58 3.71 12.49
C ALA A 508 0.96 3.78 11.09
N CYS A 509 1.76 4.10 10.07
CA CYS A 509 1.38 4.08 8.65
C CYS A 509 1.46 2.68 8.00
N ARG A 510 1.64 1.60 8.77
CA ARG A 510 1.63 0.20 8.33
C ARG A 510 2.82 -0.24 7.47
N VAL A 511 3.94 0.43 7.58
CA VAL A 511 5.17 0.03 6.90
C VAL A 511 6.33 -0.10 7.88
N PRO A 512 7.25 -1.06 7.67
CA PRO A 512 8.44 -1.19 8.49
C PRO A 512 9.48 -0.15 8.10
N THR A 513 10.41 0.11 9.00
CA THR A 513 11.57 0.96 8.76
C THR A 513 12.68 0.12 8.15
N SER A 514 13.07 0.41 6.91
CA SER A 514 14.24 -0.21 6.28
C SER A 514 15.51 0.56 6.63
N VAL A 515 16.66 -0.11 6.50
CA VAL A 515 17.97 0.56 6.62
C VAL A 515 18.13 1.67 5.59
N ASP A 516 17.57 1.49 4.38
CA ASP A 516 17.58 2.50 3.32
C ASP A 516 16.80 3.77 3.70
N ILE A 517 15.62 3.60 4.33
CA ILE A 517 14.83 4.73 4.85
C ILE A 517 15.60 5.44 5.95
N ALA A 518 16.12 4.69 6.93
CA ALA A 518 16.89 5.26 8.02
C ALA A 518 18.13 6.00 7.52
N SER A 519 18.87 5.41 6.57
CA SER A 519 20.04 6.04 5.94
C SER A 519 19.72 7.35 5.21
N ALA A 520 18.57 7.41 4.54
CA ALA A 520 18.12 8.65 3.91
C ALA A 520 17.76 9.70 4.97
N PHE A 521 17.03 9.32 6.00
CA PHE A 521 16.56 10.20 7.06
C PHE A 521 17.71 10.83 7.86
N VAL A 522 18.73 10.02 8.23
CA VAL A 522 19.85 10.52 9.05
C VAL A 522 20.81 11.44 8.30
N ARG A 523 20.65 11.64 6.99
CA ARG A 523 21.39 12.67 6.24
C ARG A 523 21.18 14.07 6.81
N ASN A 524 20.03 14.33 7.40
CA ASN A 524 19.76 15.57 8.15
C ASN A 524 20.75 15.81 9.31
N PHE A 525 21.41 14.78 9.79
CA PHE A 525 22.43 14.84 10.85
C PHE A 525 23.85 14.65 10.31
N ASN A 526 24.04 14.61 8.98
CA ASN A 526 25.30 14.28 8.31
C ASN A 526 25.87 12.90 8.69
N LEU A 527 24.99 11.95 9.02
CA LEU A 527 25.37 10.58 9.38
C LEU A 527 25.36 9.65 8.15
N SER A 528 26.23 8.63 8.21
CA SER A 528 26.38 7.61 7.18
C SER A 528 25.30 6.51 7.30
N ALA A 529 25.20 5.65 6.27
CA ALA A 529 24.34 4.48 6.29
C ALA A 529 24.72 3.47 7.39
N MET A 530 26.01 3.34 7.72
CA MET A 530 26.47 2.46 8.79
C MET A 530 26.04 3.00 10.17
N GLU A 531 26.12 4.31 10.37
CA GLU A 531 25.64 4.92 11.61
C GLU A 531 24.12 4.79 11.75
N ALA A 532 23.36 4.92 10.66
CA ALA A 532 21.92 4.65 10.67
C ALA A 532 21.61 3.21 11.10
N PHE A 533 22.34 2.23 10.56
CA PHE A 533 22.21 0.83 10.96
C PHE A 533 22.53 0.64 12.44
N ASN A 534 23.63 1.21 12.92
CA ASN A 534 24.03 1.12 14.33
C ASN A 534 23.00 1.73 15.27
N ILE A 535 22.37 2.85 14.87
CA ILE A 535 21.26 3.47 15.61
C ILE A 535 20.09 2.50 15.73
N LEU A 536 19.65 1.87 14.63
CA LEU A 536 18.55 0.90 14.66
C LEU A 536 18.86 -0.31 15.55
N GLU A 537 20.07 -0.87 15.46
CA GLU A 537 20.53 -2.00 16.29
C GLU A 537 20.60 -1.65 17.77
N SER A 538 21.08 -0.43 18.11
CA SER A 538 21.19 0.04 19.51
C SER A 538 19.82 0.16 20.20
N MET A 539 18.73 0.28 19.44
CA MET A 539 17.36 0.39 19.92
C MET A 539 16.66 -0.97 20.13
N GLY A 540 17.37 -2.07 20.19
CA GLY A 540 16.80 -3.43 20.29
C GLY A 540 15.80 -3.66 21.43
N SER A 541 15.80 -2.83 22.48
CA SER A 541 14.77 -2.86 23.54
C SER A 541 13.44 -2.24 23.09
N LEU A 542 13.41 -1.38 22.09
CA LEU A 542 12.26 -0.63 21.58
C LEU A 542 11.85 -1.10 20.19
N LEU A 543 12.82 -1.37 19.31
CA LEU A 543 12.62 -1.89 17.99
C LEU A 543 12.94 -3.38 17.95
N SER A 544 12.26 -4.11 17.09
CA SER A 544 12.54 -5.51 16.78
C SER A 544 12.75 -5.68 15.28
N PRO A 545 13.56 -6.67 14.86
CA PRO A 545 13.60 -7.06 13.45
C PRO A 545 12.18 -7.40 12.96
N TYR A 546 11.90 -7.03 11.72
CA TYR A 546 10.63 -7.34 11.08
C TYR A 546 10.68 -8.74 10.49
N GLU A 547 9.81 -9.63 10.96
CA GLU A 547 9.73 -11.05 10.54
C GLU A 547 8.64 -11.28 9.47
N GLY A 548 8.19 -10.25 8.80
CA GLY A 548 7.15 -10.34 7.77
C GLY A 548 7.68 -10.88 6.43
N THR A 549 6.75 -11.12 5.51
CA THR A 549 7.03 -11.59 4.14
C THR A 549 7.73 -10.55 3.26
N LEU A 550 7.88 -9.32 3.77
CA LEU A 550 8.67 -8.25 3.15
C LEU A 550 10.16 -8.32 3.48
N ALA A 551 10.60 -9.28 4.26
CA ALA A 551 12.01 -9.41 4.58
C ALA A 551 12.80 -9.65 3.29
N ASP A 552 13.51 -8.62 2.86
CA ASP A 552 14.49 -8.70 1.80
C ASP A 552 15.76 -9.31 2.38
N SER A 553 16.33 -10.27 1.68
CA SER A 553 17.64 -10.81 2.05
C SER A 553 18.77 -9.78 1.93
N GLU A 554 18.54 -8.67 1.22
CA GLU A 554 19.54 -7.64 0.95
C GLU A 554 19.57 -6.50 1.97
N GLN A 555 18.51 -6.33 2.80
CA GLN A 555 18.48 -5.33 3.86
C GLN A 555 17.63 -5.76 5.07
N ALA A 556 17.97 -5.21 6.24
CA ALA A 556 17.18 -5.43 7.44
C ALA A 556 16.03 -4.41 7.54
N PHE A 557 14.93 -4.88 8.12
CA PHE A 557 13.77 -4.07 8.45
C PHE A 557 13.49 -4.12 9.94
N TYR A 558 13.02 -3.01 10.49
CA TYR A 558 12.75 -2.85 11.92
C TYR A 558 11.35 -2.29 12.14
N VAL A 559 10.72 -2.73 13.21
CA VAL A 559 9.42 -2.21 13.65
C VAL A 559 9.42 -1.96 15.16
N PRO A 560 8.70 -0.95 15.65
CA PRO A 560 8.35 -0.87 17.06
C PRO A 560 7.64 -2.15 17.50
N ARG A 561 7.90 -2.59 18.73
CA ARG A 561 7.39 -3.87 19.27
C ARG A 561 5.87 -4.02 19.23
N SER A 562 5.14 -2.92 19.06
CA SER A 562 3.68 -2.94 18.88
C SER A 562 3.22 -1.73 18.10
N ARG A 563 2.33 -1.97 17.13
CA ARG A 563 1.70 -0.90 16.36
C ARG A 563 0.81 -0.01 17.22
N ALA A 564 0.08 -0.60 18.17
CA ALA A 564 -0.73 0.19 19.10
C ALA A 564 0.12 1.14 19.93
N VAL A 565 1.32 0.71 20.34
CA VAL A 565 2.30 1.54 21.04
C VAL A 565 2.78 2.67 20.13
N ALA A 566 3.13 2.39 18.88
CA ALA A 566 3.54 3.41 17.92
C ALA A 566 2.45 4.48 17.73
N GLU A 567 1.20 4.09 17.59
CA GLU A 567 0.07 5.03 17.48
C GLU A 567 -0.13 5.87 18.75
N VAL A 568 0.00 5.27 19.95
CA VAL A 568 -0.04 6.02 21.21
C VAL A 568 1.11 7.03 21.29
N VAL A 569 2.33 6.63 20.93
CA VAL A 569 3.49 7.53 20.85
C VAL A 569 3.17 8.68 19.90
N MET A 570 2.74 8.37 18.67
CA MET A 570 2.39 9.40 17.68
C MET A 570 1.28 10.33 18.16
N SER A 571 0.34 9.87 18.96
CA SER A 571 -0.72 10.72 19.54
C SER A 571 -0.23 11.65 20.66
N ARG A 572 0.82 11.28 21.39
CA ARG A 572 1.32 11.99 22.58
C ARG A 572 2.60 12.80 22.34
N VAL A 573 3.30 12.57 21.23
CA VAL A 573 4.51 13.33 20.89
C VAL A 573 4.20 14.83 20.77
N PRO A 574 5.04 15.75 21.31
CA PRO A 574 4.82 17.19 21.16
C PRO A 574 4.74 17.63 19.70
N ALA A 575 3.86 18.60 19.41
CA ALA A 575 3.63 19.11 18.05
C ALA A 575 4.91 19.55 17.34
N HIS A 576 5.80 20.21 18.05
CA HIS A 576 7.09 20.66 17.50
C HIS A 576 7.99 19.49 17.07
N ASP A 577 8.09 18.43 17.88
CA ASP A 577 8.92 17.25 17.55
C ASP A 577 8.29 16.47 16.39
N LEU A 578 6.95 16.36 16.37
CA LEU A 578 6.22 15.75 15.26
C LEU A 578 6.45 16.52 13.95
N ARG A 579 6.34 17.86 13.99
CA ARG A 579 6.60 18.72 12.83
C ARG A 579 8.01 18.52 12.29
N ARG A 580 9.00 18.63 13.15
CA ARG A 580 10.42 18.46 12.78
C ARG A 580 10.65 17.10 12.11
N MET A 581 10.21 16.03 12.73
CA MET A 581 10.35 14.68 12.18
C MET A 581 9.66 14.56 10.80
N LEU A 582 8.44 15.08 10.63
CA LEU A 582 7.72 15.04 9.35
C LEU A 582 8.43 15.84 8.26
N GLU A 583 8.90 17.07 8.56
CA GLU A 583 9.63 17.90 7.61
C GLU A 583 10.93 17.20 7.17
N MET A 584 11.72 16.66 8.10
CA MET A 584 12.93 15.91 7.81
C MET A 584 12.64 14.63 7.00
N PHE A 585 11.61 13.88 7.36
CA PHE A 585 11.26 12.65 6.67
C PHE A 585 10.85 12.93 5.21
N HIS A 586 9.94 13.86 5.01
CA HIS A 586 9.44 14.15 3.67
C HIS A 586 10.40 15.00 2.82
N SER A 587 11.48 15.56 3.37
CA SER A 587 12.55 16.16 2.57
C SER A 587 13.53 15.11 2.04
N GLU A 588 13.92 14.14 2.87
CA GLU A 588 15.02 13.21 2.56
C GLU A 588 14.58 11.83 2.10
N VAL A 589 13.42 11.36 2.56
CA VAL A 589 12.94 10.02 2.20
C VAL A 589 12.05 10.07 0.97
N SER A 590 12.57 9.55 -0.14
CA SER A 590 11.78 9.40 -1.37
C SER A 590 10.66 8.37 -1.20
N PRO A 591 9.47 8.59 -1.80
CA PRO A 591 8.41 7.59 -1.89
C PRO A 591 8.88 6.22 -2.35
N THR A 592 9.89 6.15 -3.22
CA THR A 592 10.44 4.88 -3.74
C THR A 592 11.24 4.06 -2.75
N LYS A 593 11.67 4.65 -1.63
CA LYS A 593 12.32 3.92 -0.53
C LYS A 593 11.31 3.30 0.43
N ILE A 594 10.03 3.69 0.34
CA ILE A 594 8.98 3.24 1.24
C ILE A 594 8.33 2.02 0.64
N SER A 595 8.60 0.86 1.21
CA SER A 595 7.91 -0.38 0.86
C SER A 595 6.39 -0.19 1.03
N ARG A 596 5.60 -0.60 0.02
CA ARG A 596 4.15 -0.47 0.07
C ARG A 596 3.68 0.99 0.24
N TYR A 597 4.24 1.89 -0.56
CA TYR A 597 3.93 3.31 -0.51
C TYR A 597 2.42 3.63 -0.64
N ASP A 598 1.68 2.84 -1.39
CA ASP A 598 0.23 2.94 -1.53
C ASP A 598 -0.51 2.76 -0.18
N ILE A 599 0.03 1.93 0.71
CA ILE A 599 -0.50 1.73 2.06
C ILE A 599 -0.05 2.86 2.98
N PHE A 600 1.24 3.21 2.93
CA PHE A 600 1.81 4.33 3.68
C PHE A 600 1.01 5.62 3.48
N ARG A 601 0.77 6.03 2.23
CA ARG A 601 0.10 7.29 1.90
C ARG A 601 -1.33 7.40 2.42
N ARG A 602 -2.02 6.29 2.72
CA ARG A 602 -3.40 6.30 3.28
C ARG A 602 -3.47 6.93 4.67
N ALA A 603 -2.40 6.81 5.47
CA ALA A 603 -2.33 7.31 6.84
C ALA A 603 -1.34 8.46 7.00
N ALA A 604 -0.30 8.52 6.18
CA ALA A 604 0.81 9.47 6.30
C ALA A 604 0.39 10.94 6.20
N TYR A 605 -0.63 11.21 5.40
CA TYR A 605 -1.11 12.57 5.09
C TYR A 605 -2.43 12.91 5.78
N ASP A 606 -2.83 12.15 6.81
CA ASP A 606 -4.08 12.38 7.53
C ASP A 606 -4.17 13.82 8.09
N ALA A 607 -5.26 14.51 7.77
CA ALA A 607 -5.47 15.92 8.12
C ALA A 607 -5.39 16.20 9.62
N ARG A 608 -5.77 15.25 10.50
CA ARG A 608 -5.69 15.42 11.95
C ARG A 608 -4.24 15.38 12.43
N THR A 609 -3.46 14.44 11.95
CA THR A 609 -2.04 14.28 12.28
C THR A 609 -1.26 15.50 11.81
N ILE A 610 -1.46 15.90 10.55
CA ILE A 610 -0.82 17.09 9.97
C ILE A 610 -1.30 18.37 10.69
N GLY A 611 -2.59 18.46 11.01
CA GLY A 611 -3.18 19.58 11.76
C GLY A 611 -2.59 19.78 13.14
N ARG A 612 -2.13 18.71 13.78
CA ARG A 612 -1.43 18.78 15.07
C ARG A 612 0.03 19.22 14.90
N ALA A 613 0.73 18.71 13.89
CA ALA A 613 2.11 19.07 13.59
C ALA A 613 2.26 20.51 13.12
N PHE A 614 1.29 20.98 12.32
CA PHE A 614 1.30 22.31 11.70
C PHE A 614 0.12 23.16 12.22
N PRO A 615 0.29 23.91 13.31
CA PRO A 615 -0.77 24.76 13.87
C PRO A 615 -1.18 25.90 12.94
N LYS A 616 -0.25 26.50 12.19
CA LYS A 616 -0.51 27.54 11.20
C LYS A 616 -0.88 26.91 9.86
N TRP A 617 -1.90 27.45 9.21
CA TRP A 617 -2.40 26.88 7.96
C TRP A 617 -1.40 27.02 6.81
N GLU A 618 -0.60 28.08 6.78
CA GLU A 618 0.44 28.32 5.76
C GLU A 618 1.50 27.22 5.75
N ASP A 619 1.98 26.86 6.93
CA ASP A 619 3.01 25.84 7.09
C ASP A 619 2.52 24.47 6.62
N GLY A 620 1.28 24.09 7.00
CA GLY A 620 0.72 22.82 6.58
C GLY A 620 0.31 22.80 5.10
N LEU A 621 -0.11 23.94 4.55
CA LEU A 621 -0.32 24.07 3.10
C LEU A 621 1.00 23.81 2.36
N GLY A 622 2.11 24.42 2.80
CA GLY A 622 3.42 24.18 2.22
C GLY A 622 3.83 22.71 2.28
N PHE A 623 3.54 22.01 3.39
CA PHE A 623 3.75 20.58 3.50
C PHE A 623 2.96 19.78 2.47
N TYR A 624 1.67 20.04 2.33
CA TYR A 624 0.82 19.35 1.33
C TYR A 624 1.21 19.68 -0.11
N ASP A 625 1.65 20.90 -0.42
CA ASP A 625 2.16 21.29 -1.74
C ASP A 625 3.42 20.51 -2.12
N VAL A 626 4.34 20.31 -1.18
CA VAL A 626 5.54 19.49 -1.40
C VAL A 626 5.17 18.03 -1.63
N ALA A 627 4.27 17.50 -0.81
CA ALA A 627 3.78 16.13 -0.95
C ALA A 627 3.06 15.92 -2.29
N PHE A 628 2.19 16.85 -2.69
CA PHE A 628 1.44 16.77 -3.94
C PHE A 628 2.34 16.85 -5.19
N ARG A 629 3.40 17.64 -5.16
CA ARG A 629 4.38 17.66 -6.27
C ARG A 629 5.07 16.32 -6.49
N ARG A 630 5.25 15.53 -5.43
CA ARG A 630 5.88 14.20 -5.47
C ARG A 630 4.90 13.07 -5.83
N ASP A 631 3.66 13.20 -5.36
CA ASP A 631 2.59 12.21 -5.56
C ASP A 631 1.27 12.96 -5.86
N PRO A 632 1.01 13.37 -7.12
CA PRO A 632 -0.14 14.18 -7.49
C PRO A 632 -1.42 13.33 -7.49
N THR A 633 -2.02 13.13 -6.30
CA THR A 633 -3.24 12.35 -6.14
C THR A 633 -4.40 13.17 -5.58
N HIS A 634 -5.62 12.82 -5.99
CA HIS A 634 -6.83 13.45 -5.47
C HIS A 634 -6.97 13.31 -3.93
N SER A 635 -6.45 12.21 -3.36
CA SER A 635 -6.49 11.98 -1.92
C SER A 635 -5.65 12.98 -1.14
N LEU A 636 -4.49 13.40 -1.66
CA LEU A 636 -3.68 14.47 -1.05
C LEU A 636 -4.40 15.81 -1.10
N LYS A 637 -5.02 16.17 -2.23
CA LYS A 637 -5.84 17.38 -2.32
C LYS A 637 -7.02 17.34 -1.35
N GLN A 638 -7.71 16.20 -1.24
CA GLN A 638 -8.79 16.00 -0.28
C GLN A 638 -8.33 16.17 1.18
N GLN A 639 -7.21 15.55 1.57
CA GLN A 639 -6.68 15.68 2.93
C GLN A 639 -6.20 17.11 3.23
N GLY A 640 -5.57 17.78 2.27
CA GLY A 640 -5.21 19.19 2.36
C GLY A 640 -6.43 20.11 2.54
N ALA A 641 -7.51 19.85 1.80
CA ALA A 641 -8.77 20.58 1.95
C ALA A 641 -9.39 20.41 3.35
N LEU A 642 -9.40 19.18 3.88
CA LEU A 642 -9.88 18.91 5.24
C LEU A 642 -8.99 19.60 6.29
N TYR A 643 -7.67 19.58 6.10
CA TYR A 643 -6.73 20.31 6.96
C TYR A 643 -7.01 21.81 6.95
N LEU A 644 -7.14 22.44 5.79
CA LEU A 644 -7.45 23.86 5.65
C LEU A 644 -8.79 24.23 6.30
N SER A 645 -9.80 23.38 6.16
CA SER A 645 -11.08 23.50 6.84
C SER A 645 -10.95 23.48 8.37
N GLN A 646 -10.14 22.56 8.92
CA GLN A 646 -9.84 22.52 10.36
C GLN A 646 -9.14 23.79 10.85
N LYS A 647 -8.35 24.44 9.98
CA LYS A 647 -7.69 25.72 10.24
C LYS A 647 -8.55 26.94 9.93
N LYS A 648 -9.83 26.72 9.56
CA LYS A 648 -10.82 27.75 9.20
C LYS A 648 -10.44 28.58 7.97
N ASN A 649 -9.50 28.12 7.13
CA ASN A 649 -9.25 28.73 5.82
C ASN A 649 -10.14 28.05 4.77
N TYR A 650 -11.41 28.47 4.76
CA TYR A 650 -12.43 27.84 3.94
C TYR A 650 -12.29 28.13 2.45
N GLU A 651 -11.76 29.31 2.09
CA GLU A 651 -11.54 29.68 0.68
C GLU A 651 -10.60 28.70 -0.01
N LEU A 652 -9.42 28.49 0.56
CA LEU A 652 -8.46 27.51 0.05
C LEU A 652 -8.99 26.07 0.20
N ALA A 653 -9.74 25.75 1.27
CA ALA A 653 -10.33 24.44 1.44
C ALA A 653 -11.28 24.08 0.30
N PHE A 654 -12.11 25.03 -0.16
CA PHE A 654 -12.98 24.84 -1.32
C PHE A 654 -12.19 24.72 -2.62
N SER A 655 -11.17 25.55 -2.84
CA SER A 655 -10.31 25.43 -4.01
C SER A 655 -9.68 24.02 -4.11
N TRP A 656 -9.12 23.53 -3.03
CA TRP A 656 -8.46 22.23 -3.00
C TRP A 656 -9.41 21.03 -3.16
N ILE A 657 -10.63 21.11 -2.58
CA ILE A 657 -11.60 20.04 -2.73
C ILE A 657 -12.19 20.01 -4.14
N ASP A 658 -12.34 21.18 -4.80
CA ASP A 658 -12.81 21.27 -6.18
C ASP A 658 -11.73 20.75 -7.16
N GLU A 659 -10.45 21.01 -6.91
CA GLU A 659 -9.35 20.37 -7.64
C GLU A 659 -9.41 18.84 -7.50
N ALA A 660 -9.60 18.31 -6.28
CA ALA A 660 -9.77 16.88 -6.05
C ALA A 660 -10.96 16.29 -6.82
N ARG A 661 -12.09 17.04 -6.92
CA ARG A 661 -13.27 16.66 -7.72
C ARG A 661 -12.93 16.60 -9.22
N GLY A 662 -12.19 17.58 -9.71
CA GLY A 662 -11.72 17.60 -11.10
C GLY A 662 -10.87 16.39 -11.47
N MET A 663 -10.03 15.91 -10.56
CA MET A 663 -9.15 14.73 -10.77
C MET A 663 -9.91 13.40 -10.83
N THR A 664 -11.10 13.28 -10.23
CA THR A 664 -11.80 11.96 -10.10
C THR A 664 -13.17 11.93 -10.78
N GLY A 665 -13.59 13.06 -11.35
CA GLY A 665 -14.99 13.26 -11.76
C GLY A 665 -15.91 13.55 -10.57
N HIS A 666 -17.05 14.17 -10.87
CA HIS A 666 -17.96 14.75 -9.85
C HIS A 666 -18.67 13.73 -8.96
N ASN A 667 -18.59 12.43 -9.26
CA ASN A 667 -19.39 11.38 -8.57
C ASN A 667 -18.65 10.60 -7.49
N ASN A 668 -17.40 10.96 -7.13
CA ASN A 668 -16.67 10.26 -6.07
C ASN A 668 -17.31 10.51 -4.69
N PRO A 669 -17.92 9.50 -4.03
CA PRO A 669 -18.65 9.68 -2.76
C PRO A 669 -17.75 10.20 -1.62
N THR A 670 -16.46 9.81 -1.62
CA THR A 670 -15.50 10.23 -0.58
C THR A 670 -15.26 11.73 -0.65
N ILE A 671 -15.08 12.27 -1.86
CA ILE A 671 -14.81 13.69 -2.08
C ILE A 671 -16.08 14.48 -1.85
N ARG A 672 -17.26 13.99 -2.32
CA ARG A 672 -18.56 14.61 -2.02
C ARG A 672 -18.81 14.72 -0.51
N ASN A 673 -18.51 13.67 0.24
CA ASN A 673 -18.64 13.69 1.69
C ASN A 673 -17.72 14.75 2.32
N SER A 674 -16.45 14.82 1.90
CA SER A 674 -15.51 15.82 2.40
C SER A 674 -15.95 17.24 2.04
N TYR A 675 -16.47 17.46 0.85
CA TYR A 675 -17.08 18.74 0.45
C TYR A 675 -18.23 19.14 1.38
N ALA A 676 -19.16 18.22 1.65
CA ALA A 676 -20.28 18.50 2.57
C ALA A 676 -19.78 18.82 3.99
N VAL A 677 -18.76 18.11 4.49
CA VAL A 677 -18.17 18.41 5.79
C VAL A 677 -17.56 19.81 5.83
N ILE A 678 -16.84 20.22 4.77
CA ILE A 678 -16.25 21.56 4.66
C ILE A 678 -17.36 22.61 4.56
N LEU A 679 -18.39 22.36 3.75
CA LEU A 679 -19.54 23.26 3.57
C LEU A 679 -20.28 23.53 4.90
N PHE A 680 -20.53 22.45 5.67
CA PHE A 680 -21.13 22.56 6.99
C PHE A 680 -20.25 23.38 7.94
N ALA A 681 -18.96 23.03 8.03
CA ALA A 681 -18.02 23.70 8.93
C ALA A 681 -17.86 25.19 8.62
N ALA A 682 -17.81 25.57 7.33
CA ALA A 682 -17.66 26.94 6.87
C ALA A 682 -18.87 27.84 7.22
N ASN A 683 -20.03 27.25 7.48
CA ASN A 683 -21.25 27.99 7.73
C ASN A 683 -21.79 27.82 9.16
N TYR A 684 -21.32 26.78 9.88
CA TYR A 684 -21.83 26.50 11.23
C TYR A 684 -21.58 27.63 12.23
N ASP A 685 -20.42 28.30 12.20
CA ASP A 685 -20.05 29.36 13.13
C ASP A 685 -20.65 30.74 12.75
N LYS A 686 -21.26 30.89 11.55
CA LYS A 686 -21.91 32.16 11.11
C LYS A 686 -23.23 32.40 11.87
N MET A 687 -23.76 33.64 11.83
CA MET A 687 -25.06 33.93 12.41
C MET A 687 -26.17 33.06 11.81
N ALA A 688 -27.13 32.64 12.62
CA ALA A 688 -28.26 31.84 12.16
C ALA A 688 -29.21 32.68 11.27
N THR A 689 -29.04 32.59 9.96
CA THR A 689 -29.86 33.25 8.94
C THR A 689 -30.50 32.19 8.04
N PRO A 690 -31.54 32.57 7.24
CA PRO A 690 -32.16 31.65 6.28
C PRO A 690 -31.16 31.12 5.24
N GLU A 691 -30.18 31.91 4.83
CA GLU A 691 -29.12 31.49 3.88
C GLU A 691 -28.20 30.45 4.50
N VAL A 692 -27.81 30.63 5.76
CA VAL A 692 -27.01 29.65 6.51
C VAL A 692 -27.79 28.35 6.71
N LEU A 693 -29.09 28.45 7.03
CA LEU A 693 -29.97 27.29 7.13
C LEU A 693 -30.01 26.51 5.81
N ALA A 694 -30.23 27.20 4.68
CA ALA A 694 -30.24 26.55 3.36
C ALA A 694 -28.94 25.87 3.03
N THR A 695 -27.80 26.48 3.37
CA THR A 695 -26.46 25.88 3.13
C THR A 695 -26.19 24.66 4.01
N LEU A 696 -26.61 24.68 5.29
CA LEU A 696 -26.51 23.50 6.14
C LEU A 696 -27.45 22.38 5.67
N ASP A 697 -28.62 22.71 5.17
CA ASP A 697 -29.55 21.76 4.53
C ASP A 697 -28.92 21.12 3.31
N GLU A 698 -28.26 21.90 2.44
CA GLU A 698 -27.52 21.39 1.29
C GLU A 698 -26.45 20.38 1.72
N SER A 699 -25.65 20.69 2.75
CA SER A 699 -24.67 19.76 3.30
C SER A 699 -25.31 18.45 3.75
N MET A 700 -26.42 18.51 4.50
CA MET A 700 -27.13 17.33 4.97
C MET A 700 -27.70 16.48 3.83
N GLU A 701 -28.22 17.12 2.78
CA GLU A 701 -28.74 16.45 1.58
C GLU A 701 -27.61 15.74 0.78
N ILE A 702 -26.41 16.37 0.68
CA ILE A 702 -25.25 15.75 0.05
C ILE A 702 -24.82 14.51 0.86
N LEU A 703 -24.76 14.60 2.19
CA LEU A 703 -24.39 13.46 3.06
C LEU A 703 -25.42 12.33 2.96
N GLN A 704 -26.72 12.68 2.85
CA GLN A 704 -27.77 11.68 2.62
C GLN A 704 -27.53 10.94 1.32
N LYS A 705 -27.31 11.65 0.20
CA LYS A 705 -26.97 11.03 -1.08
C LYS A 705 -25.72 10.17 -1.00
N CYS A 706 -24.70 10.61 -0.25
CA CYS A 706 -23.50 9.77 -0.02
C CYS A 706 -23.86 8.48 0.72
N TYR A 707 -24.74 8.52 1.72
CA TYR A 707 -25.20 7.31 2.40
C TYR A 707 -25.98 6.38 1.45
N ASP A 708 -26.84 6.93 0.60
CA ASP A 708 -27.66 6.15 -0.34
C ASP A 708 -26.80 5.49 -1.44
N ASP A 709 -25.84 6.23 -2.00
CA ASP A 709 -25.03 5.83 -3.15
C ASP A 709 -23.83 4.94 -2.78
N ASP A 710 -23.26 5.07 -1.57
CA ASP A 710 -22.02 4.43 -1.17
C ASP A 710 -22.24 3.20 -0.27
N TYR A 711 -21.36 2.21 -0.38
CA TYR A 711 -21.37 1.04 0.47
C TYR A 711 -20.78 1.26 1.87
N ARG A 712 -20.08 2.38 2.13
CA ARG A 712 -19.48 2.73 3.43
C ARG A 712 -20.49 3.36 4.40
N LYS A 713 -21.58 2.66 4.61
CA LYS A 713 -22.76 3.13 5.36
C LYS A 713 -22.42 3.66 6.75
N VAL A 714 -21.58 2.92 7.49
CA VAL A 714 -21.16 3.29 8.86
C VAL A 714 -20.49 4.67 8.90
N TYR A 715 -19.57 4.93 7.96
CA TYR A 715 -18.86 6.20 7.89
C TYR A 715 -19.83 7.37 7.67
N HIS A 716 -20.72 7.23 6.69
CA HIS A 716 -21.69 8.27 6.37
C HIS A 716 -22.73 8.47 7.48
N ALA A 717 -23.18 7.38 8.12
CA ALA A 717 -24.11 7.46 9.26
C ALA A 717 -23.52 8.25 10.44
N LYS A 718 -22.25 8.01 10.77
CA LYS A 718 -21.55 8.74 11.84
C LYS A 718 -21.46 10.24 11.55
N ILE A 719 -20.99 10.61 10.35
CA ILE A 719 -20.83 12.02 9.96
C ILE A 719 -22.19 12.73 9.92
N PHE A 720 -23.19 12.09 9.31
CA PHE A 720 -24.56 12.64 9.26
C PHE A 720 -25.14 12.87 10.65
N ALA A 721 -25.02 11.89 11.55
CA ALA A 721 -25.50 11.99 12.92
C ALA A 721 -24.82 13.12 13.71
N GLU A 722 -23.50 13.27 13.57
CA GLU A 722 -22.78 14.39 14.19
C GLU A 722 -23.24 15.75 13.69
N GLN A 723 -23.46 15.87 12.38
CA GLN A 723 -23.97 17.13 11.80
C GLN A 723 -25.41 17.37 12.20
N ALA A 724 -26.27 16.35 12.26
CA ALA A 724 -27.65 16.49 12.73
C ALA A 724 -27.71 16.99 14.19
N ILE A 725 -26.84 16.49 15.07
CA ILE A 725 -26.71 16.98 16.44
C ILE A 725 -26.24 18.44 16.50
N LYS A 726 -25.29 18.83 15.67
CA LYS A 726 -24.84 20.24 15.57
C LYS A 726 -25.92 21.13 14.98
N TYR A 727 -26.61 20.64 13.95
CA TYR A 727 -27.73 21.34 13.32
C TYR A 727 -28.87 21.65 14.31
N SER A 728 -29.24 20.67 15.18
CA SER A 728 -30.28 20.87 16.19
C SER A 728 -29.94 21.97 17.20
N ARG A 729 -28.66 22.14 17.54
CA ARG A 729 -28.22 23.21 18.44
C ARG A 729 -28.31 24.60 17.83
N LYS A 730 -28.16 24.69 16.50
CA LYS A 730 -28.16 25.95 15.77
C LYS A 730 -29.55 26.37 15.27
N PHE A 731 -30.33 25.40 14.83
CA PHE A 731 -31.68 25.62 14.25
C PHE A 731 -32.69 24.64 14.89
N PRO A 732 -33.02 24.83 16.19
CA PRO A 732 -33.93 23.93 16.91
C PRO A 732 -35.35 23.92 16.35
N ASP A 733 -35.77 25.02 15.73
CA ASP A 733 -37.13 25.19 15.17
C ASP A 733 -37.23 24.84 13.67
N SER A 734 -36.16 24.26 13.08
CA SER A 734 -36.18 23.89 11.66
C SER A 734 -37.18 22.77 11.38
N LYS A 735 -37.99 22.93 10.34
CA LYS A 735 -38.94 21.90 9.86
C LYS A 735 -38.27 20.59 9.44
N LYS A 736 -36.98 20.63 9.03
CA LYS A 736 -36.19 19.44 8.60
C LYS A 736 -35.50 18.74 9.77
N LEU A 737 -35.43 19.37 10.95
CA LEU A 737 -34.67 18.84 12.08
C LEU A 737 -35.12 17.43 12.46
N THR A 738 -36.43 17.21 12.67
CA THR A 738 -36.95 15.88 13.03
C THR A 738 -36.58 14.84 11.99
N THR A 739 -36.68 15.17 10.70
CA THR A 739 -36.29 14.27 9.62
C THR A 739 -34.83 13.90 9.67
N TYR A 740 -33.94 14.85 10.00
CA TYR A 740 -32.51 14.57 10.12
C TYR A 740 -32.18 13.73 11.34
N LEU A 741 -32.80 14.00 12.47
CA LEU A 741 -32.61 13.22 13.69
C LEU A 741 -33.14 11.78 13.52
N ASP A 742 -34.36 11.62 12.97
CA ASP A 742 -34.95 10.29 12.71
C ASP A 742 -34.10 9.45 11.75
N LYS A 743 -33.58 10.05 10.68
CA LYS A 743 -32.65 9.37 9.76
C LYS A 743 -31.36 8.99 10.46
N GLY A 744 -30.74 9.90 11.22
CA GLY A 744 -29.55 9.63 11.98
C GLY A 744 -29.74 8.50 12.96
N GLU A 745 -30.86 8.47 13.70
CA GLU A 745 -31.25 7.39 14.62
C GLU A 745 -31.41 6.06 13.88
N SER A 746 -32.21 6.04 12.82
CA SER A 746 -32.47 4.84 12.02
C SER A 746 -31.19 4.24 11.42
N TRP A 747 -30.30 5.08 10.88
CA TRP A 747 -29.05 4.62 10.28
C TRP A 747 -28.08 4.09 11.32
N LEU A 748 -27.93 4.78 12.45
CA LEU A 748 -27.09 4.30 13.55
C LEU A 748 -27.62 2.98 14.14
N ASP A 749 -28.94 2.86 14.33
CA ASP A 749 -29.54 1.60 14.81
C ASP A 749 -29.36 0.44 13.81
N ALA A 750 -29.44 0.70 12.51
CA ALA A 750 -29.21 -0.29 11.46
C ALA A 750 -27.75 -0.78 11.45
N GLU A 751 -26.80 0.13 11.55
CA GLU A 751 -25.38 -0.20 11.51
C GLU A 751 -24.88 -0.84 12.82
N LEU A 752 -25.43 -0.47 13.97
CA LEU A 752 -25.14 -1.08 15.27
C LEU A 752 -25.56 -2.55 15.36
N LYS A 753 -26.53 -3.02 14.54
CA LYS A 753 -26.86 -4.47 14.47
C LYS A 753 -25.67 -5.30 14.01
N ASN A 754 -24.85 -4.76 13.12
CA ASN A 754 -23.65 -5.43 12.60
C ASN A 754 -22.40 -5.12 13.42
N ARG A 755 -22.42 -4.05 14.23
CA ARG A 755 -21.29 -3.55 15.04
C ARG A 755 -21.73 -3.14 16.45
N PRO A 756 -22.18 -4.09 17.27
CA PRO A 756 -22.68 -3.79 18.61
C PRO A 756 -21.61 -3.18 19.53
N GLY A 757 -20.32 -3.39 19.27
CA GLY A 757 -19.21 -2.86 20.06
C GLY A 757 -18.81 -1.40 19.73
N ASP A 758 -19.38 -0.76 18.69
CA ASP A 758 -18.98 0.59 18.30
C ASP A 758 -19.47 1.65 19.30
N ARG A 759 -18.56 2.05 20.19
CA ARG A 759 -18.84 3.01 21.26
C ARG A 759 -19.21 4.40 20.74
N TRP A 760 -18.64 4.80 19.62
CA TRP A 760 -18.91 6.12 19.03
C TRP A 760 -20.34 6.19 18.47
N MET A 761 -20.75 5.20 17.70
CA MET A 761 -22.14 5.12 17.20
C MET A 761 -23.15 5.05 18.36
N ARG A 762 -22.88 4.26 19.42
CA ARG A 762 -23.75 4.22 20.60
C ARG A 762 -23.88 5.59 21.30
N ASN A 763 -22.77 6.34 21.38
CA ASN A 763 -22.80 7.67 21.99
C ASN A 763 -23.62 8.67 21.15
N LEU A 764 -23.41 8.67 19.82
CA LEU A 764 -24.19 9.50 18.89
C LEU A 764 -25.67 9.14 18.97
N LEU A 765 -26.01 7.87 18.93
CA LEU A 765 -27.39 7.40 19.05
C LEU A 765 -28.05 7.85 20.36
N ARG A 766 -27.34 7.78 21.49
CA ARG A 766 -27.83 8.27 22.78
C ARG A 766 -28.10 9.78 22.76
N GLN A 767 -27.22 10.56 22.12
CA GLN A 767 -27.41 12.00 21.97
C GLN A 767 -28.62 12.31 21.10
N ILE A 768 -28.79 11.63 19.97
CA ILE A 768 -29.95 11.81 19.08
C ILE A 768 -31.26 11.46 19.82
N LYS A 769 -31.31 10.31 20.50
CA LYS A 769 -32.49 9.90 21.29
C LYS A 769 -32.86 10.88 22.41
N LYS A 770 -31.90 11.65 22.93
CA LYS A 770 -32.20 12.75 23.87
C LYS A 770 -32.76 13.97 23.19
N LEU A 771 -32.43 14.23 21.93
CA LEU A 771 -32.91 15.35 21.16
C LEU A 771 -34.29 15.08 20.50
N ASN A 772 -34.62 13.81 20.28
CA ASN A 772 -35.91 13.36 19.76
C ASN A 772 -37.00 13.25 20.86
N ARG A 773 -36.61 13.32 22.12
CA ARG A 773 -37.52 13.38 23.27
C ARG A 773 -37.86 14.81 23.67
#